data_53f0675c7fafb6e3dd9ca5151d2856ed
#
_entry.id   53f0675c7fafb6e3dd9ca5151d2856ed
#
_cell.length_a   1.000
_cell.length_b   1.000
_cell.length_c   1.000
_cell.angle_alpha   90.00
_cell.angle_beta   90.00
_cell.angle_gamma   90.00
#
_symmetry.space_group_name_H-M   'P 1'
#
loop_
_entity.id
_entity.type
_entity.pdbx_description
1 polymer ?
#
loop_
_entity_poly.entity_id
_entity_poly.type
_entity_poly.pdbx_seq_one_letter_code
_entity_poly.pdbx_strand_id
1 'polypeptide(L)'
;MAKNLFIDVETYSSVDIKESGAYKYIESPDFEILIIGYALDDGPVKIVDLAQGEEMPEEFEEALLDPDCVKVAHNAVFERLSFKHIGYNVPAEQWYCTSVKAAYCGLPLSLDGVSKALNLTDKKLDTGKALIKYFSCPCKATRVNGMRTRNYPEHAPEKWEMYKEYNKYDVLAEREIFKRLEAYIIPDIERKMYVLDQNINDRGILVDMELAESAIAVDNTYTSILTQHAQQLTGLENPNSPAQIRQWIEKTTGCVVMSLSKETMPDLMKEFADYPDVIELLNIRKKLSKTSIKKYYAMLNCAMKDHRVRGTFQFYGANRTGRWAGRLLQLQNLSKNHISHIEVPREMIRARDWESVEMMYDDVADILSQLVRTALIASPGKVFSVADFSAIEARVISWLANEKWRMDVFRGDGKIYEATGAKMFNVPISAITKGSVLRDKSKISELALGYEGSLGALKRMGGERMGLSDTEMMSLVRKWRSANPAIVDMWKEIDEASKEAVRYQRPVSCTCRNIIFDCNGEFMTIQLPSGRKLFYYGPKFKDKKIGRSTMPTRVLCYQGVVQETKQWGEIDTYGGKLTENIVQAISRDLLGNSMLNLEANDYHPVCHIHDEVLCEVPEENAQVYYEEMASIMGTPPEWASDLPLRADGYTTPFYLKD
;
A
#
# COMPACT_ATOMS: atom_id res chain seq x y z
N MET A 1 -11.26 -35.59 15.08
CA MET A 1 -11.05 -34.81 13.86
C MET A 1 -9.77 -33.97 14.03
N ALA A 2 -9.07 -33.67 12.93
CA ALA A 2 -7.89 -32.81 12.95
C ALA A 2 -8.25 -31.40 13.37
N LYS A 3 -7.35 -30.71 14.11
CA LYS A 3 -7.55 -29.29 14.49
C LYS A 3 -7.08 -28.33 13.41
N ASN A 4 -6.06 -28.72 12.64
CA ASN A 4 -5.44 -27.91 11.61
C ASN A 4 -5.26 -28.73 10.33
N LEU A 5 -5.62 -28.14 9.20
CA LEU A 5 -5.32 -28.64 7.88
C LEU A 5 -4.36 -27.66 7.20
N PHE A 6 -3.10 -28.04 7.06
CA PHE A 6 -2.08 -27.28 6.32
C PHE A 6 -2.21 -27.59 4.84
N ILE A 7 -2.22 -26.56 3.99
CA ILE A 7 -2.52 -26.70 2.55
C ILE A 7 -1.63 -25.77 1.73
N ASP A 8 -1.03 -26.30 0.68
CA ASP A 8 -0.42 -25.53 -0.41
C ASP A 8 -0.84 -26.12 -1.75
N VAL A 9 -1.17 -25.28 -2.73
CA VAL A 9 -1.64 -25.74 -4.05
C VAL A 9 -0.76 -25.20 -5.16
N GLU A 10 -0.48 -26.09 -6.14
CA GLU A 10 0.11 -25.68 -7.40
C GLU A 10 -0.95 -25.67 -8.49
N THR A 11 -0.96 -24.62 -9.30
CA THR A 11 -2.07 -24.37 -10.24
C THR A 11 -1.57 -24.02 -11.63
N TYR A 12 -2.45 -24.08 -12.62
CA TYR A 12 -2.21 -23.57 -13.97
C TYR A 12 -3.30 -22.57 -14.37
N SER A 13 -2.91 -21.54 -15.11
CA SER A 13 -3.81 -20.67 -15.86
C SER A 13 -3.03 -20.00 -17.02
N SER A 14 -3.71 -19.72 -18.13
CA SER A 14 -3.14 -18.93 -19.23
C SER A 14 -3.01 -17.43 -18.89
N VAL A 15 -3.66 -16.98 -17.84
CA VAL A 15 -3.66 -15.59 -17.37
C VAL A 15 -2.42 -15.34 -16.51
N ASP A 16 -1.72 -14.23 -16.73
CA ASP A 16 -0.56 -13.86 -15.90
C ASP A 16 -1.02 -13.27 -14.55
N ILE A 17 -0.80 -14.03 -13.48
CA ILE A 17 -1.18 -13.65 -12.11
C ILE A 17 -0.49 -12.36 -11.62
N LYS A 18 0.69 -12.01 -12.15
CA LYS A 18 1.41 -10.81 -11.72
C LYS A 18 0.77 -9.53 -12.25
N GLU A 19 0.17 -9.61 -13.44
CA GLU A 19 -0.48 -8.48 -14.08
C GLU A 19 -1.96 -8.37 -13.71
N SER A 20 -2.64 -9.51 -13.55
CA SER A 20 -4.09 -9.57 -13.38
C SER A 20 -4.57 -9.83 -11.93
N GLY A 21 -3.69 -10.37 -11.07
CA GLY A 21 -4.03 -10.77 -9.71
C GLY A 21 -4.69 -12.14 -9.61
N ALA A 22 -4.80 -12.66 -8.37
CA ALA A 22 -5.28 -14.01 -8.09
C ALA A 22 -6.74 -14.22 -8.55
N TYR A 23 -7.62 -13.24 -8.34
CA TYR A 23 -9.04 -13.37 -8.69
C TYR A 23 -9.24 -13.57 -10.20
N LYS A 24 -8.59 -12.74 -11.02
CA LYS A 24 -8.69 -12.86 -12.49
C LYS A 24 -7.97 -14.09 -13.02
N TYR A 25 -6.85 -14.47 -12.40
CA TYR A 25 -6.11 -15.70 -12.71
C TYR A 25 -6.98 -16.95 -12.51
N ILE A 26 -7.71 -17.01 -11.38
CA ILE A 26 -8.58 -18.14 -11.02
C ILE A 26 -9.90 -18.12 -11.82
N GLU A 27 -10.39 -16.94 -12.24
CA GLU A 27 -11.59 -16.85 -13.11
C GLU A 27 -11.37 -17.38 -14.53
N SER A 28 -10.11 -17.61 -14.92
CA SER A 28 -9.79 -18.12 -16.26
C SER A 28 -10.49 -19.45 -16.53
N PRO A 29 -11.04 -19.65 -17.73
CA PRO A 29 -11.70 -20.90 -18.10
C PRO A 29 -10.79 -22.14 -18.08
N ASP A 30 -9.48 -21.93 -18.15
CA ASP A 30 -8.44 -22.96 -18.14
C ASP A 30 -7.70 -23.04 -16.80
N PHE A 31 -8.22 -22.38 -15.76
CA PHE A 31 -7.68 -22.52 -14.42
C PHE A 31 -7.83 -23.95 -13.91
N GLU A 32 -6.79 -24.48 -13.32
CA GLU A 32 -6.74 -25.87 -12.86
C GLU A 32 -5.82 -25.98 -11.64
N ILE A 33 -6.26 -26.68 -10.60
CA ILE A 33 -5.39 -27.11 -9.50
C ILE A 33 -4.65 -28.36 -9.98
N LEU A 34 -3.34 -28.32 -10.00
CA LEU A 34 -2.48 -29.39 -10.48
C LEU A 34 -2.08 -30.35 -9.37
N ILE A 35 -1.68 -29.80 -8.23
CA ILE A 35 -1.16 -30.53 -7.08
C ILE A 35 -1.74 -29.91 -5.81
N ILE A 36 -2.15 -30.75 -4.87
CA ILE A 36 -2.49 -30.37 -3.51
C ILE A 36 -1.50 -31.04 -2.57
N GLY A 37 -0.69 -30.24 -1.87
CA GLY A 37 0.07 -30.69 -0.71
C GLY A 37 -0.74 -30.43 0.56
N TYR A 38 -0.86 -31.42 1.44
CA TYR A 38 -1.54 -31.21 2.70
C TYR A 38 -0.99 -32.00 3.86
N ALA A 39 -1.26 -31.54 5.07
CA ALA A 39 -1.00 -32.31 6.29
C ALA A 39 -2.09 -32.02 7.32
N LEU A 40 -2.50 -33.07 8.04
CA LEU A 40 -3.40 -32.99 9.17
C LEU A 40 -2.58 -32.92 10.45
N ASP A 41 -2.71 -31.84 11.21
CA ASP A 41 -1.95 -31.54 12.44
C ASP A 41 -0.43 -31.82 12.27
N ASP A 42 0.13 -32.75 13.04
CA ASP A 42 1.54 -33.16 12.99
C ASP A 42 1.81 -34.37 12.08
N GLY A 43 0.78 -34.80 11.34
CA GLY A 43 0.90 -35.94 10.43
C GLY A 43 1.87 -35.71 9.27
N PRO A 44 2.17 -36.76 8.50
CA PRO A 44 3.01 -36.63 7.31
C PRO A 44 2.36 -35.73 6.26
N VAL A 45 3.18 -35.01 5.51
CA VAL A 45 2.70 -34.30 4.32
C VAL A 45 2.38 -35.30 3.24
N LYS A 46 1.16 -35.21 2.71
CA LYS A 46 0.65 -36.01 1.58
C LYS A 46 0.51 -35.12 0.36
N ILE A 47 0.67 -35.70 -0.81
CA ILE A 47 0.52 -35.04 -2.10
C ILE A 47 -0.62 -35.71 -2.86
N VAL A 48 -1.49 -34.89 -3.46
CA VAL A 48 -2.55 -35.34 -4.37
C VAL A 48 -2.23 -34.77 -5.75
N ASP A 49 -2.03 -35.65 -6.73
CA ASP A 49 -1.65 -35.31 -8.10
C ASP A 49 -2.90 -35.27 -9.01
N LEU A 50 -3.65 -34.17 -8.92
CA LEU A 50 -4.88 -33.99 -9.70
C LEU A 50 -4.59 -33.96 -11.21
N ALA A 51 -3.43 -33.43 -11.61
CA ALA A 51 -3.04 -33.36 -13.03
C ALA A 51 -2.82 -34.74 -13.68
N GLN A 52 -2.59 -35.78 -12.87
CA GLN A 52 -2.47 -37.17 -13.31
C GLN A 52 -3.70 -38.02 -12.97
N GLY A 53 -4.81 -37.38 -12.52
CA GLY A 53 -6.10 -38.03 -12.32
C GLY A 53 -6.29 -38.65 -10.93
N GLU A 54 -5.47 -38.29 -9.93
CA GLU A 54 -5.79 -38.66 -8.54
C GLU A 54 -7.01 -37.86 -8.08
N GLU A 55 -7.82 -38.44 -7.23
CA GLU A 55 -8.96 -37.80 -6.59
C GLU A 55 -8.59 -37.27 -5.21
N MET A 56 -9.27 -36.24 -4.73
CA MET A 56 -9.08 -35.73 -3.36
C MET A 56 -9.48 -36.81 -2.36
N PRO A 57 -8.61 -37.14 -1.38
CA PRO A 57 -8.94 -38.14 -0.36
C PRO A 57 -10.09 -37.66 0.54
N GLU A 58 -10.96 -38.59 0.94
CA GLU A 58 -12.11 -38.31 1.83
C GLU A 58 -11.66 -37.58 3.13
N GLU A 59 -10.55 -37.99 3.73
CA GLU A 59 -10.01 -37.32 4.93
C GLU A 59 -9.65 -35.85 4.71
N PHE A 60 -9.20 -35.50 3.49
CA PHE A 60 -8.90 -34.12 3.11
C PHE A 60 -10.19 -33.31 2.94
N GLU A 61 -11.17 -33.86 2.21
CA GLU A 61 -12.46 -33.19 1.98
C GLU A 61 -13.22 -32.98 3.30
N GLU A 62 -13.25 -34.00 4.18
CA GLU A 62 -13.84 -33.90 5.51
C GLU A 62 -13.17 -32.77 6.33
N ALA A 63 -11.81 -32.71 6.37
CA ALA A 63 -11.11 -31.67 7.09
C ALA A 63 -11.30 -30.27 6.46
N LEU A 64 -11.36 -30.19 5.12
CA LEU A 64 -11.60 -28.93 4.40
C LEU A 64 -12.99 -28.37 4.71
N LEU A 65 -13.99 -29.20 4.84
CA LEU A 65 -15.39 -28.80 5.10
C LEU A 65 -15.75 -28.72 6.58
N ASP A 66 -14.95 -29.30 7.48
CA ASP A 66 -15.19 -29.25 8.92
C ASP A 66 -15.03 -27.82 9.45
N PRO A 67 -16.10 -27.20 10.03
CA PRO A 67 -16.03 -25.83 10.56
C PRO A 67 -15.10 -25.68 11.75
N ASP A 68 -14.81 -26.77 12.49
CA ASP A 68 -13.94 -26.78 13.66
C ASP A 68 -12.45 -27.01 13.28
N CYS A 69 -12.16 -27.40 12.04
CA CYS A 69 -10.82 -27.55 11.52
C CYS A 69 -10.32 -26.22 10.91
N VAL A 70 -9.21 -25.69 11.37
CA VAL A 70 -8.59 -24.46 10.85
C VAL A 70 -7.79 -24.80 9.58
N LYS A 71 -8.07 -24.14 8.46
CA LYS A 71 -7.33 -24.24 7.22
C LYS A 71 -6.14 -23.29 7.29
N VAL A 72 -4.95 -23.81 7.25
CA VAL A 72 -3.69 -23.04 7.36
C VAL A 72 -3.02 -23.02 6.00
N ALA A 73 -2.67 -21.84 5.50
CA ALA A 73 -1.92 -21.68 4.25
C ALA A 73 -1.01 -20.44 4.29
N HIS A 74 -0.01 -20.42 3.41
CA HIS A 74 0.84 -19.24 3.27
C HIS A 74 0.34 -18.34 2.13
N ASN A 75 -0.32 -17.24 2.43
CA ASN A 75 -1.14 -16.42 1.54
C ASN A 75 -2.51 -17.05 1.25
N ALA A 76 -3.16 -17.50 2.31
CA ALA A 76 -4.38 -18.32 2.34
C ALA A 76 -5.55 -17.85 1.45
N VAL A 77 -5.54 -16.58 1.00
CA VAL A 77 -6.53 -16.08 0.03
C VAL A 77 -6.47 -16.86 -1.29
N PHE A 78 -5.28 -17.30 -1.71
CA PHE A 78 -5.11 -18.00 -2.97
C PHE A 78 -5.75 -19.40 -2.90
N GLU A 79 -5.48 -20.16 -1.84
CA GLU A 79 -6.09 -21.48 -1.59
C GLU A 79 -7.59 -21.36 -1.42
N ARG A 80 -8.05 -20.39 -0.61
CA ARG A 80 -9.50 -20.14 -0.41
C ARG A 80 -10.23 -19.90 -1.72
N LEU A 81 -9.67 -19.08 -2.60
CA LEU A 81 -10.27 -18.78 -3.90
C LEU A 81 -10.19 -19.98 -4.87
N SER A 82 -9.07 -20.72 -4.85
CA SER A 82 -8.89 -21.92 -5.68
C SER A 82 -9.91 -23.00 -5.35
N PHE A 83 -10.09 -23.30 -4.06
CA PHE A 83 -11.12 -24.26 -3.62
C PHE A 83 -12.54 -23.76 -3.88
N LYS A 84 -12.80 -22.46 -3.69
CA LYS A 84 -14.09 -21.86 -4.04
C LYS A 84 -14.42 -22.04 -5.53
N HIS A 85 -13.43 -21.90 -6.42
CA HIS A 85 -13.62 -22.07 -7.86
C HIS A 85 -14.05 -23.49 -8.25
N ILE A 86 -13.53 -24.51 -7.56
CA ILE A 86 -13.89 -25.92 -7.79
C ILE A 86 -15.07 -26.40 -6.94
N GLY A 87 -15.78 -25.48 -6.25
CA GLY A 87 -17.04 -25.77 -5.56
C GLY A 87 -16.98 -25.88 -4.03
N TYR A 88 -15.81 -25.78 -3.41
CA TYR A 88 -15.66 -25.81 -1.94
C TYR A 88 -15.64 -24.38 -1.38
N ASN A 89 -16.79 -23.91 -0.92
CA ASN A 89 -16.91 -22.54 -0.37
C ASN A 89 -16.65 -22.52 1.14
N VAL A 90 -15.38 -22.47 1.53
CA VAL A 90 -14.96 -22.38 2.93
C VAL A 90 -14.90 -20.91 3.36
N PRO A 91 -15.63 -20.48 4.43
CA PRO A 91 -15.65 -19.11 4.91
C PRO A 91 -14.26 -18.58 5.30
N ALA A 92 -14.04 -17.26 5.13
CA ALA A 92 -12.75 -16.62 5.43
C ALA A 92 -12.33 -16.78 6.91
N GLU A 93 -13.29 -16.88 7.81
CA GLU A 93 -13.08 -17.06 9.27
C GLU A 93 -12.36 -18.36 9.61
N GLN A 94 -12.50 -19.40 8.77
CA GLN A 94 -11.89 -20.71 8.98
C GLN A 94 -10.46 -20.79 8.44
N TRP A 95 -9.98 -19.74 7.75
CA TRP A 95 -8.64 -19.68 7.19
C TRP A 95 -7.67 -18.95 8.12
N TYR A 96 -6.48 -19.53 8.26
CA TYR A 96 -5.35 -18.93 8.97
C TYR A 96 -4.19 -18.71 8.00
N CYS A 97 -3.80 -17.46 7.83
CA CYS A 97 -2.72 -17.09 6.90
C CYS A 97 -1.38 -16.93 7.63
N THR A 98 -0.43 -17.81 7.37
CA THR A 98 0.92 -17.76 7.98
C THR A 98 1.72 -16.55 7.47
N SER A 99 1.46 -16.05 6.26
CA SER A 99 2.04 -14.79 5.75
C SER A 99 1.57 -13.58 6.56
N VAL A 100 0.27 -13.50 6.88
CA VAL A 100 -0.28 -12.45 7.75
C VAL A 100 0.29 -12.55 9.16
N LYS A 101 0.43 -13.76 9.69
CA LYS A 101 1.05 -14.02 11.00
C LYS A 101 2.51 -13.54 11.03
N ALA A 102 3.29 -13.87 10.01
CA ALA A 102 4.66 -13.40 9.87
C ALA A 102 4.74 -11.88 9.79
N ALA A 103 3.88 -11.26 8.98
CA ALA A 103 3.80 -9.79 8.85
C ALA A 103 3.41 -9.11 10.17
N TYR A 104 2.47 -9.68 10.93
CA TYR A 104 2.12 -9.24 12.28
C TYR A 104 3.33 -9.24 13.21
N CYS A 105 4.19 -10.25 13.11
CA CYS A 105 5.44 -10.34 13.86
C CYS A 105 6.61 -9.52 13.26
N GLY A 106 6.34 -8.63 12.29
CA GLY A 106 7.36 -7.78 11.68
C GLY A 106 8.32 -8.48 10.71
N LEU A 107 8.02 -9.74 10.34
CA LEU A 107 8.81 -10.59 9.45
C LEU A 107 8.45 -10.35 7.97
N PRO A 108 9.22 -10.87 7.00
CA PRO A 108 8.86 -10.81 5.58
C PRO A 108 7.51 -11.48 5.28
N LEU A 109 6.89 -11.12 4.14
CA LEU A 109 5.61 -11.67 3.72
C LEU A 109 5.73 -12.98 2.92
N SER A 110 6.85 -13.21 2.23
CA SER A 110 7.04 -14.40 1.41
C SER A 110 7.55 -15.59 2.23
N LEU A 111 7.10 -16.79 1.90
CA LEU A 111 7.49 -18.04 2.55
C LEU A 111 9.01 -18.19 2.66
N ASP A 112 9.74 -18.00 1.53
CA ASP A 112 11.21 -18.01 1.50
C ASP A 112 11.83 -16.92 2.39
N GLY A 113 11.25 -15.72 2.40
CA GLY A 113 11.71 -14.61 3.23
C GLY A 113 11.58 -14.89 4.72
N VAL A 114 10.44 -15.45 5.15
CA VAL A 114 10.19 -15.84 6.55
C VAL A 114 11.12 -16.97 6.96
N SER A 115 11.23 -18.01 6.12
CA SER A 115 12.09 -19.16 6.37
C SER A 115 13.57 -18.76 6.58
N LYS A 116 14.05 -17.81 5.75
CA LYS A 116 15.40 -17.26 5.88
C LYS A 116 15.55 -16.39 7.14
N ALA A 117 14.56 -15.53 7.44
CA ALA A 117 14.60 -14.65 8.61
C ALA A 117 14.60 -15.42 9.93
N LEU A 118 13.85 -16.53 10.01
CA LEU A 118 13.74 -17.40 11.17
C LEU A 118 14.79 -18.52 11.20
N ASN A 119 15.63 -18.66 10.16
CA ASN A 119 16.61 -19.75 10.00
C ASN A 119 15.97 -21.14 10.11
N LEU A 120 14.82 -21.34 9.44
CA LEU A 120 14.12 -22.62 9.48
C LEU A 120 14.94 -23.74 8.83
N THR A 121 14.70 -24.98 9.27
CA THR A 121 15.40 -26.18 8.77
C THR A 121 14.87 -26.59 7.41
N ASP A 122 13.56 -26.53 7.22
CA ASP A 122 12.90 -26.84 5.97
C ASP A 122 12.90 -25.58 5.08
N LYS A 123 13.86 -25.55 4.14
CA LYS A 123 14.02 -24.40 3.23
C LYS A 123 13.36 -24.68 1.90
N LYS A 124 12.71 -23.66 1.35
CA LYS A 124 12.20 -23.67 -0.01
C LYS A 124 13.30 -24.06 -1.01
N LEU A 125 12.98 -24.95 -1.95
CA LEU A 125 13.90 -25.38 -2.99
C LEU A 125 14.14 -24.26 -4.00
N ASP A 126 15.39 -23.95 -4.30
CA ASP A 126 15.77 -22.90 -5.29
C ASP A 126 15.23 -23.16 -6.70
N THR A 127 14.90 -24.41 -7.01
CA THR A 127 14.36 -24.86 -8.31
C THR A 127 12.89 -24.46 -8.54
N GLY A 128 12.15 -24.08 -7.48
CA GLY A 128 10.70 -23.86 -7.54
C GLY A 128 10.26 -22.87 -8.61
N LYS A 129 10.94 -21.72 -8.74
CA LYS A 129 10.60 -20.71 -9.77
C LYS A 129 10.66 -21.25 -11.19
N ALA A 130 11.60 -22.14 -11.48
CA ALA A 130 11.74 -22.75 -12.80
C ALA A 130 10.63 -23.79 -13.05
N LEU A 131 10.24 -24.54 -12.02
CA LEU A 131 9.15 -25.52 -12.07
C LEU A 131 7.79 -24.86 -12.24
N ILE A 132 7.48 -23.83 -11.45
CA ILE A 132 6.28 -22.99 -11.60
C ILE A 132 6.20 -22.44 -13.03
N LYS A 133 7.29 -21.84 -13.53
CA LYS A 133 7.31 -21.31 -14.90
C LYS A 133 7.08 -22.40 -15.95
N TYR A 134 7.49 -23.63 -15.69
CA TYR A 134 7.36 -24.73 -16.62
C TYR A 134 5.96 -25.33 -16.66
N PHE A 135 5.34 -25.57 -15.48
CA PHE A 135 4.05 -26.28 -15.41
C PHE A 135 2.85 -25.34 -15.18
N SER A 136 3.03 -24.21 -14.48
CA SER A 136 1.94 -23.31 -14.07
C SER A 136 1.74 -22.12 -15.01
N CYS A 137 2.59 -21.95 -16.02
CA CYS A 137 2.48 -20.86 -16.99
C CYS A 137 2.42 -21.37 -18.42
N PRO A 138 1.79 -20.61 -19.33
CA PRO A 138 1.86 -20.90 -20.78
C PRO A 138 3.30 -20.94 -21.28
N CYS A 139 3.56 -21.83 -22.23
CA CYS A 139 4.84 -21.86 -22.93
C CYS A 139 4.69 -21.40 -24.38
N LYS A 140 5.76 -20.84 -24.94
CA LYS A 140 5.75 -20.43 -26.35
C LYS A 140 5.73 -21.66 -27.25
N ALA A 141 4.78 -21.72 -28.20
CA ALA A 141 4.75 -22.75 -29.24
C ALA A 141 6.01 -22.68 -30.10
N THR A 142 6.72 -23.79 -30.21
CA THR A 142 7.94 -23.94 -31.02
C THR A 142 7.95 -25.31 -31.70
N ARG A 143 8.73 -25.46 -32.78
CA ARG A 143 8.90 -26.78 -33.42
C ARG A 143 9.50 -27.82 -32.46
N VAL A 144 10.41 -27.38 -31.57
CA VAL A 144 11.10 -28.26 -30.62
C VAL A 144 10.15 -28.85 -29.57
N ASN A 145 9.14 -28.06 -29.14
CA ASN A 145 8.17 -28.53 -28.16
C ASN A 145 6.87 -29.08 -28.78
N GLY A 146 6.86 -29.37 -30.11
CA GLY A 146 5.69 -29.88 -30.79
C GLY A 146 4.56 -28.87 -30.93
N MET A 147 4.88 -27.57 -30.97
CA MET A 147 3.90 -26.45 -31.10
C MET A 147 2.93 -26.33 -29.91
N ARG A 148 3.25 -26.93 -28.77
CA ARG A 148 2.38 -26.82 -27.58
C ARG A 148 2.50 -25.47 -26.90
N THR A 149 1.42 -25.05 -26.27
CA THR A 149 1.31 -23.81 -25.49
C THR A 149 1.29 -24.05 -23.98
N ARG A 150 1.23 -25.33 -23.55
CA ARG A 150 1.23 -25.76 -22.16
C ARG A 150 2.11 -27.01 -21.98
N ASN A 151 2.78 -27.12 -20.85
CA ASN A 151 3.50 -28.33 -20.45
C ASN A 151 2.65 -29.13 -19.47
N TYR A 152 2.59 -30.44 -19.67
CA TYR A 152 1.92 -31.42 -18.82
C TYR A 152 2.96 -32.32 -18.14
N PRO A 153 2.57 -33.11 -17.10
CA PRO A 153 3.49 -33.99 -16.39
C PRO A 153 4.31 -34.93 -17.29
N GLU A 154 3.67 -35.50 -18.29
CA GLU A 154 4.30 -36.44 -19.23
C GLU A 154 5.39 -35.82 -20.13
N HIS A 155 5.42 -34.49 -20.27
CA HIS A 155 6.46 -33.81 -21.05
C HIS A 155 7.80 -33.70 -20.33
N ALA A 156 7.81 -33.85 -18.99
CA ALA A 156 9.02 -33.85 -18.17
C ALA A 156 8.75 -34.55 -16.80
N PRO A 157 8.62 -35.89 -16.77
CA PRO A 157 8.25 -36.61 -15.57
C PRO A 157 9.18 -36.37 -14.38
N GLU A 158 10.49 -36.31 -14.61
CA GLU A 158 11.46 -36.02 -13.54
C GLU A 158 11.25 -34.63 -12.91
N LYS A 159 10.96 -33.60 -13.73
CA LYS A 159 10.62 -32.26 -13.23
C LYS A 159 9.29 -32.25 -12.49
N TRP A 160 8.35 -33.11 -12.89
CA TRP A 160 7.06 -33.24 -12.23
C TRP A 160 7.22 -33.81 -10.81
N GLU A 161 8.02 -34.86 -10.64
CA GLU A 161 8.36 -35.37 -9.30
C GLU A 161 9.07 -34.31 -8.43
N MET A 162 9.99 -33.53 -9.02
CA MET A 162 10.59 -32.42 -8.31
C MET A 162 9.58 -31.34 -7.92
N TYR A 163 8.50 -31.14 -8.73
CA TYR A 163 7.46 -30.17 -8.46
C TYR A 163 6.54 -30.62 -7.30
N LYS A 164 6.24 -31.90 -7.23
CA LYS A 164 5.55 -32.49 -6.07
C LYS A 164 6.38 -32.39 -4.78
N GLU A 165 7.67 -32.67 -4.84
CA GLU A 165 8.56 -32.47 -3.68
C GLU A 165 8.64 -30.98 -3.30
N TYR A 166 8.68 -30.07 -4.26
CA TYR A 166 8.66 -28.64 -4.01
C TYR A 166 7.40 -28.22 -3.22
N ASN A 167 6.20 -28.60 -3.67
CA ASN A 167 4.92 -28.35 -2.98
C ASN A 167 4.91 -28.94 -1.55
N LYS A 168 5.44 -30.14 -1.38
CA LYS A 168 5.59 -30.77 -0.06
C LYS A 168 6.47 -29.95 0.90
N TYR A 169 7.58 -29.37 0.42
CA TYR A 169 8.44 -28.51 1.22
C TYR A 169 7.75 -27.17 1.55
N ASP A 170 6.89 -26.64 0.70
CA ASP A 170 6.13 -25.42 1.00
C ASP A 170 5.14 -25.68 2.16
N VAL A 171 4.45 -26.82 2.21
CA VAL A 171 3.61 -27.23 3.35
C VAL A 171 4.44 -27.44 4.64
N LEU A 172 5.62 -28.06 4.55
CA LEU A 172 6.49 -28.25 5.72
C LEU A 172 6.96 -26.89 6.29
N ALA A 173 7.38 -25.97 5.42
CA ALA A 173 7.84 -24.64 5.82
C ALA A 173 6.73 -23.81 6.44
N GLU A 174 5.51 -23.81 5.85
CA GLU A 174 4.38 -23.08 6.44
C GLU A 174 3.97 -23.61 7.80
N ARG A 175 3.98 -24.94 7.99
CA ARG A 175 3.70 -25.60 9.28
C ARG A 175 4.79 -25.26 10.33
N GLU A 176 6.05 -25.22 9.94
CA GLU A 176 7.14 -24.80 10.83
C GLU A 176 6.97 -23.32 11.23
N ILE A 177 6.61 -22.44 10.30
CA ILE A 177 6.29 -21.02 10.60
C ILE A 177 5.11 -20.92 11.56
N PHE A 178 4.03 -21.66 11.31
CA PHE A 178 2.84 -21.69 12.17
C PHE A 178 3.22 -22.00 13.62
N LYS A 179 3.97 -23.11 13.84
CA LYS A 179 4.45 -23.56 15.16
C LYS A 179 5.42 -22.55 15.79
N ARG A 180 6.37 -22.05 15.01
CA ARG A 180 7.41 -21.14 15.50
C ARG A 180 6.86 -19.81 16.01
N LEU A 181 5.76 -19.36 15.42
CA LEU A 181 5.11 -18.11 15.78
C LEU A 181 3.87 -18.28 16.67
N GLU A 182 3.50 -19.49 17.06
CA GLU A 182 2.29 -19.80 17.83
C GLU A 182 2.17 -18.96 19.11
N ALA A 183 3.26 -18.79 19.85
CA ALA A 183 3.30 -18.02 21.09
C ALA A 183 2.94 -16.52 20.93
N TYR A 184 3.01 -15.97 19.73
CA TYR A 184 2.70 -14.55 19.47
C TYR A 184 1.26 -14.40 19.00
N ILE A 185 0.32 -14.34 19.93
CA ILE A 185 -1.12 -14.34 19.65
C ILE A 185 -1.54 -13.10 18.84
N ILE A 186 -2.30 -13.32 17.75
CA ILE A 186 -3.00 -12.25 17.02
C ILE A 186 -4.30 -11.94 17.79
N PRO A 187 -4.56 -10.67 18.19
CA PRO A 187 -5.82 -10.31 18.86
C PRO A 187 -7.05 -10.60 17.99
N ASP A 188 -8.18 -10.94 18.63
CA ASP A 188 -9.43 -11.26 17.92
C ASP A 188 -9.89 -10.13 16.98
N ILE A 189 -9.69 -8.88 17.39
CA ILE A 189 -10.00 -7.72 16.55
C ILE A 189 -9.23 -7.74 15.22
N GLU A 190 -7.95 -8.17 15.24
CA GLU A 190 -7.14 -8.30 14.04
C GLU A 190 -7.61 -9.46 13.14
N ARG A 191 -8.08 -10.55 13.72
CA ARG A 191 -8.70 -11.64 12.95
C ARG A 191 -9.98 -11.17 12.27
N LYS A 192 -10.84 -10.43 12.98
CA LYS A 192 -12.04 -9.81 12.38
C LYS A 192 -11.69 -8.84 11.27
N MET A 193 -10.63 -8.03 11.44
CA MET A 193 -10.14 -7.13 10.38
C MET A 193 -9.60 -7.89 9.17
N TYR A 194 -8.93 -9.02 9.37
CA TYR A 194 -8.48 -9.87 8.26
C TYR A 194 -9.65 -10.45 7.46
N VAL A 195 -10.69 -10.93 8.14
CA VAL A 195 -11.93 -11.39 7.49
C VAL A 195 -12.59 -10.25 6.71
N LEU A 196 -12.71 -9.07 7.31
CA LEU A 196 -13.25 -7.89 6.64
C LEU A 196 -12.42 -7.51 5.40
N ASP A 197 -11.09 -7.56 5.50
CA ASP A 197 -10.21 -7.35 4.33
C ASP A 197 -10.50 -8.34 3.20
N GLN A 198 -10.71 -9.62 3.52
CA GLN A 198 -11.10 -10.62 2.54
C GLN A 198 -12.45 -10.27 1.90
N ASN A 199 -13.43 -9.84 2.69
CA ASN A 199 -14.76 -9.45 2.19
C ASN A 199 -14.68 -8.20 1.29
N ILE A 200 -13.89 -7.20 1.66
CA ILE A 200 -13.66 -6.00 0.82
C ILE A 200 -13.00 -6.40 -0.51
N ASN A 201 -11.97 -7.25 -0.47
CA ASN A 201 -11.31 -7.75 -1.67
C ASN A 201 -12.25 -8.61 -2.55
N ASP A 202 -13.12 -9.41 -1.94
CA ASP A 202 -14.11 -10.24 -2.66
C ASP A 202 -15.21 -9.39 -3.31
N ARG A 203 -15.65 -8.28 -2.69
CA ARG A 203 -16.59 -7.32 -3.29
C ARG A 203 -15.96 -6.61 -4.48
N GLY A 204 -14.73 -6.11 -4.31
CA GLY A 204 -14.02 -5.36 -5.32
C GLY A 204 -14.71 -4.03 -5.67
N ILE A 205 -14.14 -3.30 -6.62
CA ILE A 205 -14.64 -2.02 -7.09
C ILE A 205 -14.96 -2.07 -8.59
N LEU A 206 -16.08 -1.49 -8.98
CA LEU A 206 -16.54 -1.48 -10.38
C LEU A 206 -15.71 -0.46 -11.20
N VAL A 207 -15.35 -0.83 -12.42
CA VAL A 207 -14.59 0.00 -13.35
C VAL A 207 -15.45 0.38 -14.55
N ASP A 208 -15.40 1.65 -14.93
CA ASP A 208 -15.91 2.16 -16.20
C ASP A 208 -14.98 1.70 -17.33
N MET A 209 -15.31 0.53 -17.90
CA MET A 209 -14.51 -0.10 -18.95
C MET A 209 -14.45 0.76 -20.21
N GLU A 210 -15.57 1.42 -20.57
CA GLU A 210 -15.65 2.30 -21.74
C GLU A 210 -14.71 3.50 -21.59
N LEU A 211 -14.68 4.15 -20.43
CA LEU A 211 -13.75 5.23 -20.15
C LEU A 211 -12.30 4.75 -20.21
N ALA A 212 -12.01 3.58 -19.63
CA ALA A 212 -10.66 3.02 -19.62
C ALA A 212 -10.14 2.69 -21.03
N GLU A 213 -10.97 2.07 -21.86
CA GLU A 213 -10.66 1.74 -23.27
C GLU A 213 -10.49 3.02 -24.13
N SER A 214 -11.39 4.00 -23.94
CA SER A 214 -11.33 5.25 -24.66
C SER A 214 -10.12 6.09 -24.27
N ALA A 215 -9.75 6.11 -22.98
CA ALA A 215 -8.55 6.76 -22.50
C ALA A 215 -7.26 6.18 -23.14
N ILE A 216 -7.20 4.84 -23.26
CA ILE A 216 -6.09 4.17 -23.94
C ILE A 216 -6.05 4.51 -25.45
N ALA A 217 -7.21 4.52 -26.11
CA ALA A 217 -7.29 4.87 -27.53
C ALA A 217 -6.85 6.32 -27.79
N VAL A 218 -7.29 7.25 -26.93
CA VAL A 218 -6.89 8.66 -26.99
C VAL A 218 -5.39 8.81 -26.75
N ASP A 219 -4.84 8.18 -25.72
CA ASP A 219 -3.40 8.23 -25.41
C ASP A 219 -2.55 7.70 -26.56
N ASN A 220 -2.92 6.58 -27.15
CA ASN A 220 -2.22 5.99 -28.30
C ASN A 220 -2.19 6.95 -29.51
N THR A 221 -3.33 7.59 -29.82
CA THR A 221 -3.41 8.56 -30.93
C THR A 221 -2.58 9.79 -30.62
N TYR A 222 -2.75 10.39 -29.44
CA TYR A 222 -2.06 11.59 -29.03
C TYR A 222 -0.53 11.39 -28.94
N THR A 223 -0.09 10.29 -28.32
CA THR A 223 1.31 9.90 -28.25
C THR A 223 1.94 9.71 -29.64
N SER A 224 1.20 9.12 -30.60
CA SER A 224 1.68 8.96 -31.97
C SER A 224 1.90 10.32 -32.65
N ILE A 225 0.94 11.24 -32.51
CA ILE A 225 1.03 12.61 -33.08
C ILE A 225 2.23 13.36 -32.48
N LEU A 226 2.36 13.37 -31.15
CA LEU A 226 3.47 14.03 -30.47
C LEU A 226 4.84 13.43 -30.83
N THR A 227 4.91 12.11 -31.01
CA THR A 227 6.13 11.43 -31.40
C THR A 227 6.52 11.79 -32.82
N GLN A 228 5.57 11.81 -33.76
CA GLN A 228 5.82 12.26 -35.14
C GLN A 228 6.26 13.73 -35.18
N HIS A 229 5.62 14.58 -34.41
CA HIS A 229 6.01 15.99 -34.34
C HIS A 229 7.44 16.14 -33.78
N ALA A 230 7.80 15.45 -32.73
CA ALA A 230 9.15 15.47 -32.19
C ALA A 230 10.20 14.91 -33.19
N GLN A 231 9.84 13.90 -33.98
CA GLN A 231 10.69 13.36 -35.05
C GLN A 231 10.91 14.39 -36.16
N GLN A 232 9.86 15.09 -36.59
CA GLN A 232 9.97 16.15 -37.60
C GLN A 232 10.83 17.32 -37.11
N LEU A 233 10.65 17.73 -35.86
CA LEU A 233 11.38 18.83 -35.22
C LEU A 233 12.87 18.51 -35.07
N THR A 234 13.22 17.30 -34.70
CA THR A 234 14.57 16.94 -34.23
C THR A 234 15.36 16.05 -35.22
N GLY A 235 14.68 15.32 -36.10
CA GLY A 235 15.26 14.27 -36.92
C GLY A 235 15.69 13.01 -36.15
N LEU A 236 15.31 12.89 -34.86
CA LEU A 236 15.65 11.74 -34.04
C LEU A 236 14.79 10.52 -34.40
N GLU A 237 15.40 9.35 -34.45
CA GLU A 237 14.69 8.09 -34.65
C GLU A 237 13.75 7.77 -33.46
N ASN A 238 14.23 7.98 -32.25
CA ASN A 238 13.47 7.78 -31.03
C ASN A 238 13.49 9.03 -30.13
N PRO A 239 12.54 9.97 -30.31
CA PRO A 239 12.46 11.19 -29.53
C PRO A 239 11.98 10.95 -28.06
N ASN A 240 11.71 9.69 -27.67
CA ASN A 240 11.47 9.30 -26.29
C ASN A 240 12.74 8.89 -25.53
N SER A 241 13.86 8.68 -26.23
CA SER A 241 15.14 8.30 -25.64
C SER A 241 15.80 9.49 -24.91
N PRO A 242 15.97 9.47 -23.59
CA PRO A 242 16.65 10.55 -22.86
C PRO A 242 18.08 10.78 -23.38
N ALA A 243 18.76 9.74 -23.85
CA ALA A 243 20.11 9.85 -24.39
C ALA A 243 20.13 10.62 -25.72
N GLN A 244 19.22 10.27 -26.64
CA GLN A 244 19.13 10.95 -27.95
C GLN A 244 18.70 12.42 -27.79
N ILE A 245 17.73 12.71 -26.89
CA ILE A 245 17.30 14.08 -26.60
C ILE A 245 18.47 14.92 -26.05
N ARG A 246 19.21 14.40 -25.08
CA ARG A 246 20.36 15.14 -24.52
C ARG A 246 21.42 15.46 -25.56
N GLN A 247 21.78 14.49 -26.40
CA GLN A 247 22.73 14.69 -27.52
C GLN A 247 22.24 15.73 -28.53
N TRP A 248 20.94 15.72 -28.84
CA TRP A 248 20.34 16.69 -29.74
C TRP A 248 20.35 18.10 -29.16
N ILE A 249 20.02 18.28 -27.88
CA ILE A 249 20.09 19.56 -27.18
C ILE A 249 21.53 20.07 -27.14
N GLU A 250 22.50 19.22 -26.78
CA GLU A 250 23.93 19.59 -26.79
C GLU A 250 24.41 20.06 -28.18
N LYS A 251 24.02 19.34 -29.23
CA LYS A 251 24.33 19.72 -30.61
C LYS A 251 23.71 21.06 -31.01
N THR A 252 22.50 21.34 -30.56
CA THR A 252 21.71 22.53 -30.90
C THR A 252 22.17 23.78 -30.14
N THR A 253 22.51 23.61 -28.86
CA THR A 253 22.77 24.74 -27.94
C THR A 253 24.23 24.87 -27.51
N GLY A 254 25.03 23.80 -27.68
CA GLY A 254 26.40 23.72 -27.13
C GLY A 254 26.45 23.41 -25.62
N CYS A 255 25.29 23.22 -24.96
CA CYS A 255 25.19 23.00 -23.51
C CYS A 255 24.94 21.53 -23.20
N VAL A 256 25.68 20.98 -22.22
CA VAL A 256 25.52 19.59 -21.77
C VAL A 256 24.36 19.47 -20.77
N VAL A 257 23.37 18.66 -21.09
CA VAL A 257 22.23 18.33 -20.20
C VAL A 257 22.48 17.02 -19.47
N MET A 258 22.59 17.08 -18.14
CA MET A 258 22.87 15.89 -17.31
C MET A 258 21.61 15.03 -17.05
N SER A 259 20.46 15.64 -16.88
CA SER A 259 19.21 14.97 -16.51
C SER A 259 18.01 15.63 -17.20
N LEU A 260 17.02 14.80 -17.58
CA LEU A 260 15.70 15.21 -18.08
C LEU A 260 14.60 14.74 -17.10
N SER A 261 14.92 14.73 -15.80
CA SER A 261 13.95 14.33 -14.77
C SER A 261 12.90 15.42 -14.56
N LYS A 262 11.79 15.04 -13.93
CA LYS A 262 10.70 15.97 -13.58
C LYS A 262 11.19 17.15 -12.72
N GLU A 263 12.19 16.92 -11.88
CA GLU A 263 12.80 17.91 -11.00
C GLU A 263 13.64 18.93 -11.74
N THR A 264 14.38 18.48 -12.77
CA THR A 264 15.30 19.36 -13.55
C THR A 264 14.60 20.09 -14.70
N MET A 265 13.44 19.60 -15.14
CA MET A 265 12.72 20.14 -16.30
C MET A 265 12.39 21.65 -16.21
N PRO A 266 11.90 22.20 -15.05
CA PRO A 266 11.62 23.63 -14.94
C PRO A 266 12.84 24.53 -15.11
N ASP A 267 14.01 24.09 -14.65
CA ASP A 267 15.26 24.84 -14.76
C ASP A 267 15.79 24.79 -16.20
N LEU A 268 15.72 23.64 -16.86
CA LEU A 268 16.07 23.50 -18.29
C LEU A 268 15.19 24.39 -19.18
N MET A 269 13.89 24.48 -18.90
CA MET A 269 12.99 25.35 -19.66
C MET A 269 13.31 26.83 -19.49
N LYS A 270 13.86 27.25 -18.34
CA LYS A 270 14.36 28.60 -18.13
C LYS A 270 15.70 28.82 -18.82
N GLU A 271 16.61 27.87 -18.71
CA GLU A 271 17.94 27.92 -19.29
C GLU A 271 17.89 28.03 -20.82
N PHE A 272 16.99 27.27 -21.45
CA PHE A 272 16.85 27.24 -22.91
C PHE A 272 15.73 28.10 -23.47
N ALA A 273 15.26 29.11 -22.74
CA ALA A 273 14.13 29.97 -23.16
C ALA A 273 14.35 30.64 -24.53
N ASP A 274 15.60 30.88 -24.92
CA ASP A 274 15.98 31.50 -26.20
C ASP A 274 16.08 30.48 -27.37
N TYR A 275 15.82 29.19 -27.10
CA TYR A 275 15.85 28.10 -28.10
C TYR A 275 14.45 27.50 -28.29
N PRO A 276 13.61 28.06 -29.19
CA PRO A 276 12.21 27.63 -29.36
C PRO A 276 12.05 26.12 -29.60
N ASP A 277 12.88 25.54 -30.49
CA ASP A 277 12.80 24.11 -30.81
C ASP A 277 13.13 23.21 -29.61
N VAL A 278 14.07 23.66 -28.74
CA VAL A 278 14.42 22.93 -27.51
C VAL A 278 13.25 23.01 -26.53
N ILE A 279 12.64 24.16 -26.34
CA ILE A 279 11.46 24.34 -25.49
C ILE A 279 10.30 23.47 -25.96
N GLU A 280 10.06 23.45 -27.28
CA GLU A 280 9.01 22.64 -27.89
C GLU A 280 9.26 21.15 -27.64
N LEU A 281 10.48 20.65 -27.89
CA LEU A 281 10.84 19.28 -27.60
C LEU A 281 10.70 18.92 -26.10
N LEU A 282 11.12 19.82 -25.20
CA LEU A 282 10.98 19.61 -23.76
C LEU A 282 9.50 19.56 -23.33
N ASN A 283 8.63 20.39 -23.93
CA ASN A 283 7.17 20.33 -23.71
C ASN A 283 6.57 19.02 -24.21
N ILE A 284 6.92 18.57 -25.42
CA ILE A 284 6.50 17.27 -25.94
C ILE A 284 6.99 16.16 -25.02
N ARG A 285 8.26 16.18 -24.61
CA ARG A 285 8.83 15.19 -23.67
C ARG A 285 8.09 15.14 -22.34
N LYS A 286 7.70 16.30 -21.80
CA LYS A 286 6.92 16.38 -20.54
C LYS A 286 5.57 15.67 -20.71
N LYS A 287 4.86 15.89 -21.81
CA LYS A 287 3.58 15.23 -22.12
C LYS A 287 3.77 13.72 -22.30
N LEU A 288 4.75 13.27 -23.10
CA LEU A 288 5.05 11.85 -23.36
C LEU A 288 5.59 11.09 -22.14
N SER A 289 6.12 11.77 -21.13
CA SER A 289 6.68 11.11 -19.93
C SER A 289 5.64 10.70 -18.90
N LYS A 290 4.37 11.05 -19.08
CA LYS A 290 3.30 10.70 -18.15
C LYS A 290 2.99 9.19 -18.22
N THR A 291 2.92 8.55 -17.06
CA THR A 291 2.76 7.09 -16.94
C THR A 291 1.39 6.66 -16.43
N SER A 292 0.48 7.62 -16.23
CA SER A 292 -0.86 7.37 -15.67
C SER A 292 -1.70 6.41 -16.53
N ILE A 293 -1.44 6.38 -17.85
CA ILE A 293 -2.11 5.46 -18.77
C ILE A 293 -1.96 3.98 -18.37
N LYS A 294 -0.86 3.63 -17.71
CA LYS A 294 -0.65 2.26 -17.18
C LYS A 294 -1.74 1.83 -16.20
N LYS A 295 -2.43 2.79 -15.56
CA LYS A 295 -3.53 2.50 -14.64
C LYS A 295 -4.77 2.02 -15.39
N TYR A 296 -5.07 2.59 -16.54
CA TYR A 296 -6.18 2.11 -17.38
C TYR A 296 -5.89 0.71 -17.94
N TYR A 297 -4.67 0.44 -18.41
CA TYR A 297 -4.26 -0.93 -18.76
C TYR A 297 -4.41 -1.91 -17.60
N ALA A 298 -3.98 -1.50 -16.39
CA ALA A 298 -4.13 -2.34 -15.19
C ALA A 298 -5.63 -2.59 -14.87
N MET A 299 -6.50 -1.59 -15.06
CA MET A 299 -7.95 -1.75 -14.87
C MET A 299 -8.49 -2.82 -15.83
N LEU A 300 -8.17 -2.74 -17.13
CA LEU A 300 -8.63 -3.72 -18.12
C LEU A 300 -8.07 -5.14 -17.84
N ASN A 301 -6.79 -5.22 -17.46
CA ASN A 301 -6.14 -6.51 -17.19
C ASN A 301 -6.69 -7.20 -15.93
N CYS A 302 -7.09 -6.42 -14.92
CA CYS A 302 -7.55 -6.95 -13.62
C CYS A 302 -9.07 -7.07 -13.52
N ALA A 303 -9.84 -6.38 -14.37
CA ALA A 303 -11.29 -6.43 -14.33
C ALA A 303 -11.79 -7.85 -14.66
N MET A 304 -12.67 -8.36 -13.80
CA MET A 304 -13.35 -9.65 -13.97
C MET A 304 -14.53 -9.52 -14.94
N LYS A 305 -15.24 -10.60 -15.21
CA LYS A 305 -16.39 -10.63 -16.13
C LYS A 305 -17.51 -9.66 -15.73
N ASP A 306 -17.64 -9.35 -14.46
CA ASP A 306 -18.57 -8.37 -13.91
C ASP A 306 -18.01 -6.93 -13.87
N HIS A 307 -16.88 -6.69 -14.50
CA HIS A 307 -16.14 -5.42 -14.57
C HIS A 307 -15.63 -4.92 -13.22
N ARG A 308 -15.66 -5.74 -12.16
CA ARG A 308 -15.07 -5.38 -10.87
C ARG A 308 -13.61 -5.82 -10.79
N VAL A 309 -12.77 -4.98 -10.21
CA VAL A 309 -11.40 -5.32 -9.84
C VAL A 309 -11.37 -5.75 -8.39
N ARG A 310 -10.85 -6.94 -8.14
CA ARG A 310 -10.76 -7.60 -6.83
C ARG A 310 -9.32 -7.79 -6.40
N GLY A 311 -9.08 -8.00 -5.09
CA GLY A 311 -7.72 -8.23 -4.58
C GLY A 311 -6.84 -6.99 -4.62
N THR A 312 -7.40 -5.80 -4.46
CA THR A 312 -6.67 -4.52 -4.54
C THR A 312 -5.94 -4.16 -3.26
N PHE A 313 -6.16 -4.89 -2.16
CA PHE A 313 -5.57 -4.65 -0.85
C PHE A 313 -4.79 -5.86 -0.36
N GLN A 314 -3.66 -5.58 0.29
CA GLN A 314 -2.90 -6.56 1.05
C GLN A 314 -2.93 -6.18 2.52
N PHE A 315 -3.56 -7.04 3.32
CA PHE A 315 -3.56 -6.94 4.78
C PHE A 315 -2.13 -7.01 5.32
N TYR A 316 -1.78 -6.13 6.26
CA TYR A 316 -0.42 -6.01 6.79
C TYR A 316 0.68 -5.79 5.74
N GLY A 317 0.36 -5.22 4.58
CA GLY A 317 1.33 -4.95 3.52
C GLY A 317 2.47 -4.02 3.94
N ALA A 318 2.24 -3.15 4.95
CA ALA A 318 3.25 -2.37 5.66
C ALA A 318 3.47 -2.97 7.06
N ASN A 319 4.26 -4.02 7.15
CA ASN A 319 4.41 -4.87 8.34
C ASN A 319 4.87 -4.15 9.63
N ARG A 320 5.53 -2.97 9.54
CA ARG A 320 5.95 -2.19 10.72
C ARG A 320 4.78 -1.56 11.48
N THR A 321 3.72 -1.18 10.79
CA THR A 321 2.58 -0.45 11.34
C THR A 321 1.28 -1.23 11.26
N GLY A 322 1.24 -2.29 10.42
CA GLY A 322 0.04 -3.05 10.08
C GLY A 322 -0.87 -2.37 9.07
N ARG A 323 -0.43 -1.26 8.45
CA ARG A 323 -1.18 -0.59 7.37
C ARG A 323 -1.34 -1.53 6.17
N TRP A 324 -2.46 -1.38 5.46
CA TRP A 324 -2.66 -2.04 4.18
C TRP A 324 -1.72 -1.50 3.11
N ALA A 325 -1.33 -2.36 2.19
CA ALA A 325 -0.67 -1.94 0.95
C ALA A 325 -1.61 -2.14 -0.24
N GLY A 326 -1.54 -1.23 -1.21
CA GLY A 326 -2.24 -1.37 -2.47
C GLY A 326 -1.60 -2.45 -3.35
N ARG A 327 -2.44 -3.19 -4.05
CA ARG A 327 -2.08 -4.16 -5.08
C ARG A 327 -2.72 -3.78 -6.41
N LEU A 328 -2.26 -4.38 -7.49
CA LEU A 328 -2.80 -4.20 -8.83
C LEU A 328 -2.91 -2.71 -9.23
N LEU A 329 -4.06 -2.11 -9.04
CA LEU A 329 -4.32 -0.70 -9.33
C LEU A 329 -3.53 0.26 -8.44
N GLN A 330 -3.08 -0.20 -7.25
CA GLN A 330 -2.43 0.64 -6.24
C GLN A 330 -3.21 1.94 -6.00
N LEU A 331 -4.43 1.80 -5.52
CA LEU A 331 -5.42 2.89 -5.36
C LEU A 331 -4.88 4.09 -4.58
N GLN A 332 -3.96 3.85 -3.63
CA GLN A 332 -3.29 4.87 -2.82
C GLN A 332 -2.43 5.84 -3.65
N ASN A 333 -1.99 5.41 -4.85
CA ASN A 333 -1.07 6.15 -5.72
C ASN A 333 -1.75 6.74 -6.96
N LEU A 334 -3.09 6.76 -7.02
CA LEU A 334 -3.80 7.41 -8.12
C LEU A 334 -3.67 8.93 -8.04
N SER A 335 -3.58 9.59 -9.19
CA SER A 335 -3.47 11.05 -9.28
C SER A 335 -4.68 11.74 -8.65
N LYS A 336 -4.47 12.90 -8.04
CA LYS A 336 -5.56 13.74 -7.55
C LYS A 336 -6.24 14.50 -8.70
N ASN A 337 -7.49 14.85 -8.47
CA ASN A 337 -8.27 15.68 -9.38
C ASN A 337 -8.13 17.16 -8.98
N HIS A 338 -7.87 18.03 -9.95
CA HIS A 338 -7.72 19.47 -9.71
C HIS A 338 -8.60 20.31 -10.66
N ILE A 339 -9.29 19.62 -11.59
CA ILE A 339 -10.15 20.27 -12.59
C ILE A 339 -11.53 20.45 -12.00
N SER A 340 -12.05 21.67 -12.10
CA SER A 340 -13.47 21.93 -11.88
C SER A 340 -14.29 21.35 -13.03
N HIS A 341 -15.48 20.85 -12.74
CA HIS A 341 -16.39 20.26 -13.76
C HIS A 341 -15.75 19.08 -14.52
N ILE A 342 -15.16 18.14 -13.77
CA ILE A 342 -14.44 16.98 -14.29
C ILE A 342 -15.29 16.09 -15.21
N GLU A 343 -16.61 16.18 -15.13
CA GLU A 343 -17.56 15.48 -16.00
C GLU A 343 -17.36 15.85 -17.47
N VAL A 344 -17.03 17.10 -17.76
CA VAL A 344 -16.86 17.59 -19.14
C VAL A 344 -15.71 16.87 -19.85
N PRO A 345 -14.45 16.93 -19.37
CA PRO A 345 -13.36 16.20 -20.02
C PRO A 345 -13.55 14.68 -19.95
N ARG A 346 -14.27 14.15 -18.94
CA ARG A 346 -14.59 12.75 -18.83
C ARG A 346 -15.44 12.28 -20.01
N GLU A 347 -16.51 13.00 -20.37
CA GLU A 347 -17.35 12.67 -21.52
C GLU A 347 -16.63 12.90 -22.86
N MET A 348 -15.77 13.92 -22.98
CA MET A 348 -14.91 14.10 -24.16
C MET A 348 -13.99 12.90 -24.39
N ILE A 349 -13.33 12.40 -23.32
CA ILE A 349 -12.47 11.23 -23.44
C ILE A 349 -13.27 9.96 -23.78
N ARG A 350 -14.48 9.77 -23.23
CA ARG A 350 -15.38 8.68 -23.62
C ARG A 350 -15.73 8.74 -25.10
N ALA A 351 -16.00 9.93 -25.60
CA ALA A 351 -16.25 10.18 -27.02
C ALA A 351 -14.98 10.10 -27.91
N ARG A 352 -13.78 9.93 -27.29
CA ARG A 352 -12.46 9.97 -27.95
C ARG A 352 -12.15 11.28 -28.64
N ASP A 353 -12.77 12.38 -28.21
CA ASP A 353 -12.60 13.72 -28.71
C ASP A 353 -11.39 14.42 -28.02
N TRP A 354 -10.20 13.95 -28.34
CA TRP A 354 -8.95 14.47 -27.78
C TRP A 354 -8.64 15.88 -28.28
N GLU A 355 -9.13 16.26 -29.47
CA GLU A 355 -8.90 17.58 -30.07
C GLU A 355 -9.60 18.69 -29.25
N SER A 356 -10.85 18.46 -28.85
CA SER A 356 -11.56 19.37 -27.95
C SER A 356 -10.90 19.42 -26.56
N VAL A 357 -10.39 18.29 -26.07
CA VAL A 357 -9.63 18.25 -24.80
C VAL A 357 -8.35 19.09 -24.91
N GLU A 358 -7.56 18.95 -25.98
CA GLU A 358 -6.34 19.74 -26.18
C GLU A 358 -6.68 21.24 -26.30
N MET A 359 -7.72 21.59 -27.04
CA MET A 359 -8.15 22.99 -27.22
C MET A 359 -8.59 23.62 -25.90
N MET A 360 -9.26 22.89 -24.99
CA MET A 360 -9.80 23.44 -23.75
C MET A 360 -8.83 23.37 -22.56
N TYR A 361 -7.91 22.40 -22.54
CA TYR A 361 -7.08 22.07 -21.37
C TYR A 361 -5.57 22.02 -21.65
N ASP A 362 -5.11 22.24 -22.88
CA ASP A 362 -3.71 22.29 -23.35
C ASP A 362 -2.90 20.98 -23.21
N ASP A 363 -3.26 20.09 -22.30
CA ASP A 363 -2.50 18.86 -21.99
C ASP A 363 -3.42 17.64 -21.81
N VAL A 364 -3.67 16.94 -22.91
CA VAL A 364 -4.48 15.71 -22.94
C VAL A 364 -3.94 14.67 -21.95
N ALA A 365 -2.61 14.50 -21.87
CA ALA A 365 -2.00 13.54 -20.97
C ALA A 365 -2.21 13.91 -19.48
N ASP A 366 -2.35 15.21 -19.16
CA ASP A 366 -2.72 15.66 -17.82
C ASP A 366 -4.17 15.34 -17.50
N ILE A 367 -5.08 15.59 -18.43
CA ILE A 367 -6.49 15.22 -18.31
C ILE A 367 -6.63 13.73 -18.08
N LEU A 368 -6.01 12.89 -18.92
CA LEU A 368 -6.00 11.44 -18.71
C LEU A 368 -5.49 11.04 -17.32
N SER A 369 -4.46 11.72 -16.81
CA SER A 369 -3.95 11.48 -15.46
C SER A 369 -4.97 11.83 -14.38
N GLN A 370 -5.70 12.92 -14.52
CA GLN A 370 -6.69 13.38 -13.54
C GLN A 370 -7.98 12.55 -13.59
N LEU A 371 -8.32 11.97 -14.75
CA LEU A 371 -9.50 11.14 -14.91
C LEU A 371 -9.36 9.70 -14.40
N VAL A 372 -8.14 9.23 -14.06
CA VAL A 372 -7.91 7.83 -13.64
C VAL A 372 -8.84 7.42 -12.49
N ARG A 373 -9.04 8.28 -11.48
CA ARG A 373 -9.93 7.98 -10.35
C ARG A 373 -11.38 7.84 -10.77
N THR A 374 -11.82 8.66 -11.72
CA THR A 374 -13.21 8.68 -12.19
C THR A 374 -13.61 7.43 -12.99
N ALA A 375 -12.63 6.59 -13.35
CA ALA A 375 -12.91 5.27 -13.89
C ALA A 375 -13.37 4.25 -12.83
N LEU A 376 -13.26 4.57 -11.55
CA LEU A 376 -13.84 3.79 -10.46
C LEU A 376 -15.25 4.32 -10.20
N ILE A 377 -16.27 3.51 -10.44
CA ILE A 377 -17.69 3.91 -10.42
C ILE A 377 -18.48 3.05 -9.44
N ALA A 378 -19.58 3.61 -8.93
CA ALA A 378 -20.53 2.86 -8.13
C ALA A 378 -21.41 1.97 -9.03
N SER A 379 -22.01 0.93 -8.46
CA SER A 379 -22.96 0.06 -9.14
C SER A 379 -24.19 0.84 -9.62
N PRO A 380 -24.88 0.41 -10.68
CA PRO A 380 -26.10 1.04 -11.16
C PRO A 380 -27.15 1.26 -10.03
N GLY A 381 -27.70 2.47 -9.95
CA GLY A 381 -28.65 2.88 -8.90
C GLY A 381 -28.02 3.18 -7.54
N LYS A 382 -26.67 3.18 -7.47
CA LYS A 382 -25.90 3.55 -6.29
C LYS A 382 -24.94 4.70 -6.57
N VAL A 383 -24.46 5.31 -5.50
CA VAL A 383 -23.36 6.26 -5.50
C VAL A 383 -22.34 5.85 -4.44
N PHE A 384 -21.13 6.35 -4.55
CA PHE A 384 -20.17 6.25 -3.45
C PHE A 384 -20.54 7.25 -2.35
N SER A 385 -20.62 6.76 -1.13
CA SER A 385 -20.46 7.54 0.09
C SER A 385 -18.99 7.43 0.48
N VAL A 386 -18.30 8.56 0.52
CA VAL A 386 -16.87 8.67 0.81
C VAL A 386 -16.71 9.43 2.10
N ALA A 387 -15.99 8.88 3.07
CA ALA A 387 -15.65 9.58 4.30
C ALA A 387 -14.16 9.40 4.63
N ASP A 388 -13.49 10.50 4.98
CA ASP A 388 -12.04 10.60 5.26
C ASP A 388 -11.83 11.17 6.66
N PHE A 389 -10.93 10.59 7.43
CA PHE A 389 -10.56 11.16 8.73
C PHE A 389 -9.85 12.50 8.58
N SER A 390 -10.35 13.52 9.23
CA SER A 390 -9.75 14.85 9.26
C SER A 390 -8.47 14.85 10.11
N ALA A 391 -7.29 14.95 9.47
CA ALA A 391 -5.97 15.07 10.10
C ALA A 391 -5.67 14.00 11.16
N ILE A 392 -5.93 12.73 10.88
CA ILE A 392 -5.88 11.63 11.86
C ILE A 392 -4.54 11.52 12.59
N GLU A 393 -3.41 11.56 11.88
CA GLU A 393 -2.09 11.43 12.51
C GLU A 393 -1.79 12.60 13.44
N ALA A 394 -2.23 13.82 13.08
CA ALA A 394 -2.07 15.00 13.94
C ALA A 394 -2.96 14.93 15.20
N ARG A 395 -4.15 14.33 15.11
CA ARG A 395 -5.01 14.04 16.25
C ARG A 395 -4.39 12.98 17.16
N VAL A 396 -3.96 11.87 16.60
CA VAL A 396 -3.36 10.75 17.34
C VAL A 396 -2.09 11.17 18.06
N ILE A 397 -1.14 11.89 17.42
CA ILE A 397 0.09 12.32 18.09
C ILE A 397 -0.21 13.31 19.24
N SER A 398 -1.18 14.21 19.04
CA SER A 398 -1.59 15.17 20.04
C SER A 398 -2.25 14.49 21.25
N TRP A 399 -3.07 13.49 21.00
CA TRP A 399 -3.74 12.68 22.00
C TRP A 399 -2.74 11.83 22.80
N LEU A 400 -1.79 11.15 22.10
CA LEU A 400 -0.75 10.35 22.75
C LEU A 400 0.12 11.18 23.69
N ALA A 401 0.60 12.34 23.22
CA ALA A 401 1.43 13.24 24.00
C ALA A 401 0.66 14.05 25.03
N ASN A 402 -0.69 14.01 25.02
CA ASN A 402 -1.54 14.90 25.79
C ASN A 402 -1.17 16.38 25.61
N GLU A 403 -0.89 16.81 24.36
CA GLU A 403 -0.59 18.20 24.02
C GLU A 403 -1.87 19.03 24.08
N LYS A 404 -2.17 19.63 25.23
CA LYS A 404 -3.49 20.20 25.60
C LYS A 404 -4.03 21.18 24.57
N TRP A 405 -3.22 22.17 24.16
CA TRP A 405 -3.70 23.20 23.24
C TRP A 405 -4.14 22.61 21.88
N ARG A 406 -3.46 21.54 21.40
CA ARG A 406 -3.82 20.86 20.16
C ARG A 406 -5.12 20.08 20.33
N MET A 407 -5.27 19.42 21.47
CA MET A 407 -6.52 18.72 21.81
C MET A 407 -7.71 19.68 21.86
N ASP A 408 -7.52 20.90 22.37
CA ASP A 408 -8.57 21.92 22.40
C ASP A 408 -8.93 22.41 20.97
N VAL A 409 -7.94 22.58 20.08
CA VAL A 409 -8.19 22.87 18.67
C VAL A 409 -9.00 21.75 18.00
N PHE A 410 -8.66 20.49 18.28
CA PHE A 410 -9.37 19.35 17.66
C PHE A 410 -10.77 19.10 18.24
N ARG A 411 -11.05 19.55 19.47
CA ARG A 411 -12.42 19.59 20.02
C ARG A 411 -13.25 20.72 19.43
N GLY A 412 -12.58 21.78 18.93
CA GLY A 412 -13.20 22.91 18.26
C GLY A 412 -13.30 22.74 16.75
N ASP A 413 -12.79 23.73 16.00
CA ASP A 413 -12.89 23.78 14.55
C ASP A 413 -11.86 22.90 13.79
N GLY A 414 -10.87 22.37 14.48
CA GLY A 414 -9.85 21.48 13.92
C GLY A 414 -8.81 22.13 13.02
N LYS A 415 -8.76 23.47 12.95
CA LYS A 415 -7.83 24.22 12.07
C LYS A 415 -6.41 24.20 12.60
N ILE A 416 -5.80 23.02 12.61
CA ILE A 416 -4.48 22.80 13.23
C ILE A 416 -3.37 23.62 12.56
N TYR A 417 -3.37 23.83 11.25
CA TYR A 417 -2.32 24.61 10.58
C TYR A 417 -2.35 26.08 10.97
N GLU A 418 -3.55 26.65 11.09
CA GLU A 418 -3.77 28.03 11.53
C GLU A 418 -3.38 28.20 13.01
N ALA A 419 -3.80 27.28 13.87
CA ALA A 419 -3.49 27.30 15.29
C ALA A 419 -1.98 27.11 15.55
N THR A 420 -1.33 26.19 14.82
CA THR A 420 0.14 26.01 14.89
C THR A 420 0.87 27.28 14.47
N GLY A 421 0.42 27.92 13.38
CA GLY A 421 1.01 29.18 12.93
C GLY A 421 0.87 30.29 13.96
N ALA A 422 -0.31 30.44 14.53
CA ALA A 422 -0.57 31.43 15.57
C ALA A 422 0.41 31.23 16.76
N LYS A 423 0.57 29.99 17.20
CA LYS A 423 1.46 29.64 18.31
C LYS A 423 2.95 29.76 17.99
N MET A 424 3.39 29.30 16.80
CA MET A 424 4.79 29.37 16.35
C MET A 424 5.29 30.80 16.16
N PHE A 425 4.44 31.68 15.63
CA PHE A 425 4.78 33.05 15.26
C PHE A 425 4.30 34.09 16.28
N ASN A 426 3.58 33.66 17.32
CA ASN A 426 3.00 34.51 18.37
C ASN A 426 2.11 35.62 17.76
N VAL A 427 1.19 35.25 16.88
CA VAL A 427 0.22 36.13 16.22
C VAL A 427 -1.20 35.65 16.43
N PRO A 428 -2.21 36.50 16.33
CA PRO A 428 -3.61 36.04 16.38
C PRO A 428 -3.90 35.02 15.26
N ILE A 429 -4.76 34.03 15.53
CA ILE A 429 -5.14 33.00 14.55
C ILE A 429 -5.75 33.62 13.27
N SER A 430 -6.45 34.76 13.41
CA SER A 430 -7.00 35.50 12.28
C SER A 430 -5.97 36.02 11.28
N ALA A 431 -4.70 36.14 11.69
CA ALA A 431 -3.59 36.52 10.82
C ALA A 431 -3.07 35.35 9.94
N ILE A 432 -3.51 34.13 10.23
CA ILE A 432 -3.10 32.92 9.49
C ILE A 432 -4.24 32.47 8.57
N THR A 433 -4.27 33.04 7.37
CA THR A 433 -5.34 32.75 6.38
C THR A 433 -4.87 31.77 5.30
N LYS A 434 -5.81 31.09 4.65
CA LYS A 434 -5.52 30.20 3.51
C LYS A 434 -4.78 30.98 2.41
N GLY A 435 -3.61 30.47 1.96
CA GLY A 435 -2.73 31.13 1.00
C GLY A 435 -1.74 32.13 1.60
N SER A 436 -1.75 32.38 2.91
CA SER A 436 -0.71 33.20 3.55
C SER A 436 0.62 32.44 3.74
N VAL A 437 1.73 33.14 3.59
CA VAL A 437 3.09 32.58 3.80
C VAL A 437 3.26 31.93 5.18
N LEU A 438 2.64 32.53 6.21
CA LEU A 438 2.70 31.97 7.57
C LEU A 438 1.97 30.64 7.65
N ARG A 439 0.82 30.50 7.00
CA ARG A 439 0.08 29.25 6.97
C ARG A 439 0.83 28.16 6.20
N ASP A 440 1.47 28.49 5.10
CA ASP A 440 2.25 27.53 4.33
C ASP A 440 3.49 27.05 5.12
N LYS A 441 4.18 27.96 5.81
CA LYS A 441 5.25 27.62 6.77
C LYS A 441 4.76 26.74 7.91
N SER A 442 3.55 26.98 8.42
CA SER A 442 2.93 26.14 9.47
C SER A 442 2.59 24.76 8.95
N LYS A 443 2.01 24.69 7.77
CA LYS A 443 1.61 23.42 7.12
C LYS A 443 2.82 22.51 6.91
N ILE A 444 3.93 23.01 6.33
CA ILE A 444 5.12 22.18 6.14
C ILE A 444 5.75 21.78 7.48
N SER A 445 5.69 22.65 8.49
CA SER A 445 6.18 22.32 9.82
C SER A 445 5.37 21.21 10.48
N GLU A 446 4.03 21.26 10.41
CA GLU A 446 3.16 20.17 10.89
C GLU A 446 3.46 18.84 10.22
N LEU A 447 3.59 18.84 8.90
CA LEU A 447 3.83 17.60 8.14
C LEU A 447 5.24 17.02 8.32
N ALA A 448 6.24 17.88 8.61
CA ALA A 448 7.65 17.47 8.67
C ALA A 448 8.17 17.17 10.07
N LEU A 449 7.63 17.79 11.13
CA LEU A 449 8.31 17.88 12.42
C LEU A 449 7.70 16.97 13.50
N GLY A 450 6.52 16.42 13.30
CA GLY A 450 5.82 15.60 14.30
C GLY A 450 6.59 14.36 14.78
N TYR A 451 7.53 13.86 13.99
CA TYR A 451 8.30 12.65 14.26
C TYR A 451 9.79 12.92 14.41
N GLU A 452 10.11 13.92 15.25
CA GLU A 452 11.49 14.36 15.49
C GLU A 452 12.22 14.90 14.23
N GLY A 453 11.44 15.25 13.19
CA GLY A 453 11.97 15.82 11.96
C GLY A 453 12.80 17.07 12.19
N SER A 454 13.74 17.35 11.27
CA SER A 454 14.61 18.53 11.32
C SER A 454 14.79 19.08 9.90
N LEU A 455 15.88 19.80 9.64
CA LEU A 455 16.21 20.44 8.37
C LEU A 455 15.95 19.54 7.14
N GLY A 456 16.44 18.30 7.17
CA GLY A 456 16.25 17.34 6.07
C GLY A 456 14.79 16.98 5.80
N ALA A 457 13.94 16.96 6.82
CA ALA A 457 12.50 16.72 6.67
C ALA A 457 11.80 17.91 6.02
N LEU A 458 12.11 19.14 6.44
CA LEU A 458 11.58 20.37 5.83
C LEU A 458 11.99 20.52 4.36
N LYS A 459 13.26 20.20 4.01
CA LYS A 459 13.72 20.18 2.62
C LYS A 459 12.89 19.21 1.76
N ARG A 460 12.69 17.97 2.22
CA ARG A 460 11.84 16.97 1.51
C ARG A 460 10.40 17.43 1.35
N MET A 461 9.86 18.17 2.32
CA MET A 461 8.50 18.75 2.25
C MET A 461 8.41 20.01 1.38
N GLY A 462 9.50 20.41 0.72
CA GLY A 462 9.50 21.52 -0.24
C GLY A 462 9.92 22.86 0.34
N GLY A 463 10.56 22.92 1.51
CA GLY A 463 11.03 24.16 2.12
C GLY A 463 11.93 24.97 1.19
N GLU A 464 12.83 24.34 0.43
CA GLU A 464 13.67 24.99 -0.57
C GLU A 464 12.87 25.57 -1.74
N ARG A 465 11.82 24.88 -2.20
CA ARG A 465 10.91 25.37 -3.26
C ARG A 465 10.10 26.59 -2.81
N MET A 466 9.89 26.74 -1.51
CA MET A 466 9.28 27.93 -0.91
C MET A 466 10.28 29.08 -0.73
N GLY A 467 11.52 28.92 -1.16
CA GLY A 467 12.60 29.93 -1.02
C GLY A 467 13.17 30.06 0.40
N LEU A 468 12.96 29.05 1.27
CA LEU A 468 13.46 29.08 2.64
C LEU A 468 14.93 28.67 2.70
N SER A 469 15.76 29.50 3.36
CA SER A 469 17.14 29.17 3.69
C SER A 469 17.22 28.11 4.81
N ASP A 470 18.36 27.43 4.92
CA ASP A 470 18.63 26.47 6.00
C ASP A 470 18.47 27.09 7.39
N THR A 471 18.83 28.36 7.54
CA THR A 471 18.68 29.12 8.79
C THR A 471 17.23 29.36 9.16
N GLU A 472 16.40 29.73 8.18
CA GLU A 472 14.95 29.89 8.38
C GLU A 472 14.28 28.57 8.70
N MET A 473 14.59 27.50 7.97
CA MET A 473 14.10 26.17 8.26
C MET A 473 14.47 25.69 9.66
N MET A 474 15.71 25.91 10.10
CA MET A 474 16.11 25.61 11.49
C MET A 474 15.41 26.49 12.53
N SER A 475 15.05 27.72 12.19
CA SER A 475 14.19 28.56 13.05
C SER A 475 12.78 27.98 13.17
N LEU A 476 12.19 27.47 12.07
CA LEU A 476 10.89 26.78 12.11
C LEU A 476 10.94 25.53 13.01
N VAL A 477 11.99 24.71 12.90
CA VAL A 477 12.18 23.54 13.78
C VAL A 477 12.13 23.95 15.26
N ARG A 478 12.88 24.98 15.64
CA ARG A 478 12.91 25.46 17.04
C ARG A 478 11.55 25.99 17.50
N LYS A 479 10.90 26.79 16.68
CA LYS A 479 9.56 27.35 16.98
C LYS A 479 8.50 26.27 17.15
N TRP A 480 8.50 25.28 16.25
CA TRP A 480 7.54 24.16 16.31
C TRP A 480 7.77 23.33 17.59
N ARG A 481 9.01 22.97 17.90
CA ARG A 481 9.36 22.21 19.12
C ARG A 481 8.98 22.97 20.40
N SER A 482 9.23 24.29 20.45
CA SER A 482 8.80 25.13 21.57
C SER A 482 7.27 25.23 21.70
N ALA A 483 6.54 25.17 20.60
CA ALA A 483 5.08 25.18 20.59
C ALA A 483 4.47 23.83 21.04
N ASN A 484 5.23 22.74 20.92
CA ASN A 484 4.76 21.37 21.16
C ASN A 484 5.66 20.60 22.16
N PRO A 485 5.84 21.11 23.40
CA PRO A 485 6.78 20.52 24.37
C PRO A 485 6.41 19.09 24.77
N ALA A 486 5.12 18.77 24.92
CA ALA A 486 4.68 17.45 25.33
C ALA A 486 5.00 16.38 24.25
N ILE A 487 4.90 16.75 22.96
CA ILE A 487 5.30 15.86 21.86
C ILE A 487 6.81 15.62 21.89
N VAL A 488 7.61 16.66 22.12
CA VAL A 488 9.07 16.55 22.21
C VAL A 488 9.52 15.66 23.38
N ASP A 489 8.86 15.78 24.52
CA ASP A 489 9.16 14.96 25.69
C ASP A 489 8.72 13.49 25.48
N MET A 490 7.60 13.26 24.81
CA MET A 490 7.16 11.92 24.40
C MET A 490 8.19 11.19 23.52
N TRP A 491 8.85 11.87 22.57
CA TRP A 491 9.90 11.22 21.76
C TRP A 491 11.04 10.68 22.61
N LYS A 492 11.48 11.46 23.62
CA LYS A 492 12.56 11.07 24.54
C LYS A 492 12.15 9.89 25.40
N GLU A 493 10.93 9.94 25.96
CA GLU A 493 10.37 8.86 26.77
C GLU A 493 10.30 7.56 25.98
N ILE A 494 9.79 7.58 24.73
CA ILE A 494 9.72 6.44 23.84
C ILE A 494 11.11 5.88 23.52
N ASP A 495 12.10 6.75 23.26
CA ASP A 495 13.48 6.35 23.00
C ASP A 495 14.10 5.65 24.22
N GLU A 496 13.94 6.23 25.41
CA GLU A 496 14.45 5.69 26.67
C GLU A 496 13.77 4.37 27.03
N ALA A 497 12.43 4.29 26.95
CA ALA A 497 11.67 3.09 27.23
C ALA A 497 12.04 1.91 26.30
N SER A 498 12.21 2.19 25.00
CA SER A 498 12.63 1.17 24.03
C SER A 498 14.03 0.61 24.34
N LYS A 499 14.96 1.48 24.69
CA LYS A 499 16.33 1.09 25.06
C LYS A 499 16.40 0.35 26.40
N GLU A 500 15.58 0.75 27.37
CA GLU A 500 15.50 0.09 28.67
C GLU A 500 14.89 -1.32 28.52
N ALA A 501 13.78 -1.46 27.79
CA ALA A 501 13.15 -2.77 27.54
C ALA A 501 14.14 -3.75 26.89
N VAL A 502 14.89 -3.32 25.88
CA VAL A 502 15.89 -4.18 25.21
C VAL A 502 17.08 -4.50 26.11
N ARG A 503 17.54 -3.53 26.91
CA ARG A 503 18.73 -3.72 27.80
C ARG A 503 18.44 -4.70 28.92
N TYR A 504 17.27 -4.61 29.51
CA TYR A 504 16.93 -5.36 30.73
C TYR A 504 15.97 -6.52 30.47
N GLN A 505 15.52 -6.70 29.24
CA GLN A 505 14.56 -7.75 28.83
C GLN A 505 13.34 -7.82 29.74
N ARG A 506 12.70 -6.68 29.96
CA ARG A 506 11.52 -6.55 30.82
C ARG A 506 10.55 -5.52 30.25
N PRO A 507 9.26 -5.58 30.65
CA PRO A 507 8.27 -4.55 30.31
C PRO A 507 8.64 -3.19 30.89
N VAL A 508 8.46 -2.12 30.07
CA VAL A 508 8.63 -0.72 30.44
C VAL A 508 7.42 0.06 29.94
N SER A 509 6.67 0.65 30.86
CA SER A 509 5.49 1.46 30.53
C SER A 509 5.87 2.91 30.32
N CYS A 510 5.33 3.52 29.26
CA CYS A 510 5.39 4.95 29.06
C CYS A 510 4.21 5.65 29.79
N THR A 511 4.39 6.92 30.12
CA THR A 511 3.31 7.76 30.65
C THR A 511 2.27 8.10 29.57
N CYS A 512 2.64 7.99 28.28
CA CYS A 512 1.78 8.22 27.13
C CYS A 512 0.82 7.04 26.91
N ARG A 513 -0.43 7.22 27.31
CA ARG A 513 -1.60 6.39 26.89
C ARG A 513 -1.38 4.87 26.84
N ASN A 514 -0.85 4.26 27.90
CA ASN A 514 -0.66 2.82 28.06
C ASN A 514 0.21 2.18 26.95
N ILE A 515 1.17 2.91 26.40
CA ILE A 515 2.21 2.32 25.54
C ILE A 515 3.16 1.51 26.41
N ILE A 516 3.35 0.24 26.10
CA ILE A 516 4.25 -0.65 26.85
C ILE A 516 5.27 -1.23 25.89
N PHE A 517 6.55 -1.00 26.18
CA PHE A 517 7.66 -1.68 25.53
C PHE A 517 7.99 -2.96 26.27
N ASP A 518 8.23 -4.04 25.57
CA ASP A 518 8.65 -5.32 26.17
C ASP A 518 9.69 -6.00 25.24
N CYS A 519 10.58 -6.81 25.82
CA CYS A 519 11.59 -7.52 25.07
C CYS A 519 11.86 -8.89 25.68
N ASN A 520 11.72 -9.96 24.86
CA ASN A 520 12.02 -11.34 25.26
C ASN A 520 13.39 -11.81 24.70
N GLY A 521 14.22 -10.91 24.19
CA GLY A 521 15.49 -11.21 23.53
C GLY A 521 15.36 -11.49 22.04
N GLU A 522 14.31 -12.16 21.60
CA GLU A 522 14.04 -12.40 20.17
C GLU A 522 13.29 -11.23 19.51
N PHE A 523 12.26 -10.72 20.18
CA PHE A 523 11.49 -9.58 19.74
C PHE A 523 11.48 -8.47 20.79
N MET A 524 11.62 -7.23 20.34
CA MET A 524 11.10 -6.09 21.06
C MET A 524 9.66 -5.86 20.58
N THR A 525 8.74 -5.64 21.49
CA THR A 525 7.34 -5.34 21.16
C THR A 525 6.92 -4.00 21.73
N ILE A 526 5.98 -3.34 21.05
CA ILE A 526 5.31 -2.13 21.51
C ILE A 526 3.81 -2.44 21.58
N GLN A 527 3.25 -2.55 22.76
CA GLN A 527 1.81 -2.67 22.94
C GLN A 527 1.14 -1.31 22.77
N LEU A 528 0.13 -1.24 21.92
CA LEU A 528 -0.67 -0.06 21.63
C LEU A 528 -1.91 0.00 22.55
N PRO A 529 -2.57 1.17 22.68
CA PRO A 529 -3.82 1.30 23.44
C PRO A 529 -4.94 0.37 22.96
N SER A 530 -4.96 0.00 21.68
CA SER A 530 -5.87 -0.99 21.10
C SER A 530 -5.64 -2.43 21.57
N GLY A 531 -4.56 -2.70 22.33
CA GLY A 531 -4.11 -4.03 22.72
C GLY A 531 -3.25 -4.74 21.65
N ARG A 532 -3.20 -4.23 20.43
CA ARG A 532 -2.34 -4.74 19.38
C ARG A 532 -0.87 -4.48 19.69
N LYS A 533 0.03 -5.34 19.21
CA LYS A 533 1.49 -5.19 19.38
C LYS A 533 2.18 -4.92 18.03
N LEU A 534 3.18 -4.06 18.04
CA LEU A 534 4.17 -3.92 16.98
C LEU A 534 5.39 -4.76 17.35
N PHE A 535 5.98 -5.46 16.38
CA PHE A 535 7.09 -6.38 16.61
C PHE A 535 8.35 -5.92 15.87
N TYR A 536 9.51 -6.04 16.56
CA TYR A 536 10.83 -5.71 16.06
C TYR A 536 11.76 -6.89 16.32
N TYR A 537 12.10 -7.62 15.27
CA TYR A 537 12.87 -8.88 15.36
C TYR A 537 14.36 -8.62 15.59
N GLY A 538 15.00 -9.40 16.47
CA GLY A 538 16.43 -9.36 16.74
C GLY A 538 16.93 -7.98 17.20
N PRO A 539 16.30 -7.34 18.22
CA PRO A 539 16.72 -6.03 18.69
C PRO A 539 18.09 -6.10 19.35
N LYS A 540 18.95 -5.14 19.00
CA LYS A 540 20.31 -5.05 19.58
C LYS A 540 20.86 -3.64 19.56
N PHE A 541 21.94 -3.40 20.30
CA PHE A 541 22.64 -2.14 20.28
C PHE A 541 23.87 -2.20 19.36
N LYS A 542 24.14 -1.08 18.69
CA LYS A 542 25.30 -0.90 17.82
C LYS A 542 25.90 0.48 18.03
N ASP A 543 27.22 0.56 18.05
CA ASP A 543 27.93 1.83 18.11
C ASP A 543 28.09 2.41 16.70
N LYS A 544 27.57 3.63 16.49
CA LYS A 544 27.54 4.31 15.19
C LYS A 544 27.93 5.78 15.33
N LYS A 545 28.72 6.29 14.41
CA LYS A 545 28.99 7.73 14.32
C LYS A 545 27.78 8.42 13.68
N ILE A 546 27.20 9.38 14.39
CA ILE A 546 26.03 10.14 13.92
C ILE A 546 26.46 11.57 13.56
N GLY A 547 26.18 11.98 12.34
CA GLY A 547 26.50 13.31 11.84
C GLY A 547 28.01 13.59 11.84
N ARG A 548 28.41 14.76 12.37
CA ARG A 548 29.81 15.20 12.47
C ARG A 548 30.50 14.78 13.76
N SER A 549 29.86 14.00 14.61
CA SER A 549 30.43 13.51 15.87
C SER A 549 31.60 12.58 15.62
N THR A 550 32.72 12.81 16.34
CA THR A 550 33.87 11.90 16.35
C THR A 550 33.67 10.71 17.28
N MET A 551 32.79 10.84 18.28
CA MET A 551 32.45 9.76 19.20
C MET A 551 31.26 8.91 18.69
N PRO A 552 31.35 7.56 18.79
CA PRO A 552 30.24 6.71 18.45
C PRO A 552 29.11 6.86 19.48
N THR A 553 27.89 6.90 18.98
CA THR A 553 26.66 6.88 19.79
C THR A 553 26.07 5.49 19.73
N ARG A 554 25.60 4.97 20.86
CA ARG A 554 24.94 3.69 20.95
C ARG A 554 23.53 3.76 20.43
N VAL A 555 23.26 3.15 19.28
CA VAL A 555 21.98 3.16 18.56
C VAL A 555 21.27 1.82 18.73
N LEU A 556 19.96 1.85 18.95
CA LEU A 556 19.11 0.66 18.89
C LEU A 556 18.84 0.32 17.43
N CYS A 557 19.01 -0.96 17.08
CA CYS A 557 18.67 -1.48 15.75
C CYS A 557 17.96 -2.83 15.85
N TYR A 558 17.31 -3.23 14.77
CA TYR A 558 16.55 -4.47 14.65
C TYR A 558 16.63 -5.00 13.20
N GLN A 559 16.22 -6.27 12.99
CA GLN A 559 16.13 -6.85 11.66
C GLN A 559 14.75 -6.56 11.04
N GLY A 560 14.74 -6.13 9.79
CA GLY A 560 13.50 -5.80 9.08
C GLY A 560 13.70 -5.64 7.58
N VAL A 561 12.64 -5.42 6.84
CA VAL A 561 12.71 -5.10 5.41
C VAL A 561 13.15 -3.64 5.24
N VAL A 562 14.36 -3.45 4.71
CA VAL A 562 14.94 -2.13 4.42
C VAL A 562 14.12 -1.47 3.30
N GLN A 563 13.66 -0.24 3.52
CA GLN A 563 12.68 0.41 2.64
C GLN A 563 13.25 0.72 1.24
N GLU A 564 14.51 1.11 1.19
CA GLU A 564 15.22 1.49 -0.04
C GLU A 564 15.55 0.28 -0.93
N THR A 565 16.04 -0.79 -0.33
CA THR A 565 16.50 -1.98 -1.07
C THR A 565 15.45 -3.08 -1.18
N LYS A 566 14.37 -3.00 -0.37
CA LYS A 566 13.35 -4.06 -0.22
C LYS A 566 13.93 -5.41 0.25
N GLN A 567 15.14 -5.41 0.78
CA GLN A 567 15.82 -6.59 1.30
C GLN A 567 15.71 -6.68 2.83
N TRP A 568 15.78 -7.89 3.36
CA TRP A 568 15.88 -8.13 4.79
C TRP A 568 17.26 -7.72 5.30
N GLY A 569 17.31 -6.92 6.35
CA GLY A 569 18.56 -6.39 6.87
C GLY A 569 18.38 -5.59 8.16
N GLU A 570 19.49 -5.05 8.65
CA GLU A 570 19.54 -4.27 9.88
C GLU A 570 19.04 -2.84 9.66
N ILE A 571 18.18 -2.37 10.56
CA ILE A 571 17.55 -1.05 10.53
C ILE A 571 17.78 -0.35 11.86
N ASP A 572 18.31 0.87 11.81
CA ASP A 572 18.45 1.74 12.98
C ASP A 572 17.08 2.33 13.38
N THR A 573 16.86 2.50 14.69
CA THR A 573 15.67 3.17 15.21
C THR A 573 15.99 4.14 16.34
N TYR A 574 15.05 5.04 16.61
CA TYR A 574 15.13 6.08 17.65
C TYR A 574 13.72 6.56 17.99
N GLY A 575 13.58 7.39 19.03
CA GLY A 575 12.28 7.81 19.57
C GLY A 575 11.31 8.37 18.55
N GLY A 576 11.76 9.29 17.69
CA GLY A 576 10.92 9.88 16.64
C GLY A 576 10.42 8.85 15.63
N LYS A 577 11.26 7.88 15.23
CA LYS A 577 10.87 6.81 14.30
C LYS A 577 9.89 5.81 14.91
N LEU A 578 10.09 5.49 16.18
CA LEU A 578 9.15 4.65 16.93
C LEU A 578 7.81 5.36 17.13
N THR A 579 7.84 6.67 17.41
CA THR A 579 6.64 7.51 17.50
C THR A 579 5.87 7.52 16.18
N GLU A 580 6.54 7.68 15.04
CA GLU A 580 5.91 7.58 13.71
C GLU A 580 5.18 6.24 13.54
N ASN A 581 5.85 5.12 13.85
CA ASN A 581 5.26 3.79 13.74
C ASN A 581 4.05 3.63 14.67
N ILE A 582 4.11 4.11 15.92
CA ILE A 582 3.02 4.06 16.89
C ILE A 582 1.81 4.88 16.40
N VAL A 583 2.03 6.13 15.97
CA VAL A 583 0.95 7.01 15.48
C VAL A 583 0.27 6.43 14.26
N GLN A 584 1.06 5.97 13.28
CA GLN A 584 0.53 5.34 12.07
C GLN A 584 -0.23 4.04 12.37
N ALA A 585 0.26 3.26 13.31
CA ALA A 585 -0.40 2.03 13.74
C ALA A 585 -1.73 2.28 14.44
N ILE A 586 -1.80 3.26 15.34
CA ILE A 586 -3.05 3.65 16.00
C ILE A 586 -4.04 4.24 15.00
N SER A 587 -3.59 5.09 14.05
CA SER A 587 -4.43 5.62 12.98
C SER A 587 -5.05 4.49 12.13
N ARG A 588 -4.25 3.44 11.85
CA ARG A 588 -4.75 2.22 11.18
C ARG A 588 -5.75 1.45 12.04
N ASP A 589 -5.54 1.37 13.35
CA ASP A 589 -6.46 0.66 14.25
C ASP A 589 -7.81 1.40 14.34
N LEU A 590 -7.79 2.73 14.34
CA LEU A 590 -9.00 3.56 14.26
C LEU A 590 -9.75 3.34 12.94
N LEU A 591 -9.05 3.34 11.81
CA LEU A 591 -9.66 3.04 10.51
C LEU A 591 -10.27 1.64 10.47
N GLY A 592 -9.54 0.63 10.95
CA GLY A 592 -10.03 -0.75 11.02
C GLY A 592 -11.27 -0.89 11.91
N ASN A 593 -11.27 -0.24 13.09
CA ASN A 593 -12.44 -0.19 13.95
C ASN A 593 -13.65 0.45 13.27
N SER A 594 -13.44 1.57 12.56
CA SER A 594 -14.53 2.23 11.82
C SER A 594 -15.06 1.34 10.70
N MET A 595 -14.19 0.67 9.93
CA MET A 595 -14.63 -0.26 8.88
C MET A 595 -15.41 -1.45 9.44
N LEU A 596 -15.03 -2.00 10.60
CA LEU A 596 -15.80 -3.05 11.27
C LEU A 596 -17.17 -2.55 11.73
N ASN A 597 -17.24 -1.33 12.25
CA ASN A 597 -18.52 -0.72 12.65
C ASN A 597 -19.41 -0.43 11.44
N LEU A 598 -18.83 0.04 10.32
CA LEU A 598 -19.56 0.22 9.08
C LEU A 598 -20.12 -1.12 8.56
N GLU A 599 -19.32 -2.18 8.53
CA GLU A 599 -19.77 -3.52 8.15
C GLU A 599 -20.92 -4.02 9.03
N ALA A 600 -20.82 -3.80 10.35
CA ALA A 600 -21.85 -4.19 11.31
C ALA A 600 -23.16 -3.37 11.18
N ASN A 601 -23.12 -2.23 10.49
CA ASN A 601 -24.28 -1.38 10.18
C ASN A 601 -24.67 -1.43 8.70
N ASP A 602 -24.33 -2.50 7.98
CA ASP A 602 -24.71 -2.80 6.60
C ASP A 602 -24.18 -1.81 5.53
N TYR A 603 -23.12 -1.04 5.84
CA TYR A 603 -22.50 -0.13 4.86
C TYR A 603 -21.61 -0.84 3.83
N HIS A 604 -21.04 -1.98 4.16
CA HIS A 604 -20.25 -2.84 3.29
C HIS A 604 -19.16 -2.11 2.49
N PRO A 605 -18.04 -1.69 3.11
CA PRO A 605 -16.96 -1.03 2.40
C PRO A 605 -16.49 -1.81 1.16
N VAL A 606 -16.30 -1.11 0.04
CA VAL A 606 -15.78 -1.69 -1.21
C VAL A 606 -14.33 -1.28 -1.47
N CYS A 607 -13.90 -0.22 -0.81
CA CYS A 607 -12.56 0.33 -0.96
C CYS A 607 -12.18 1.16 0.27
N HIS A 608 -10.88 1.26 0.55
CA HIS A 608 -10.34 2.23 1.49
C HIS A 608 -8.97 2.74 1.01
N ILE A 609 -8.66 4.02 1.24
CA ILE A 609 -7.43 4.63 0.76
C ILE A 609 -6.87 5.52 1.87
N HIS A 610 -5.72 5.14 2.45
CA HIS A 610 -5.11 5.80 3.60
C HIS A 610 -6.04 5.80 4.83
N ASP A 611 -6.75 6.89 5.05
CA ASP A 611 -7.68 7.18 6.14
C ASP A 611 -9.13 7.40 5.65
N GLU A 612 -9.39 7.09 4.37
CA GLU A 612 -10.66 7.23 3.68
C GLU A 612 -11.32 5.87 3.45
N VAL A 613 -12.63 5.80 3.57
CA VAL A 613 -13.46 4.62 3.29
C VAL A 613 -14.50 4.96 2.24
N LEU A 614 -14.74 4.04 1.30
CA LEU A 614 -15.74 4.13 0.25
C LEU A 614 -16.77 2.99 0.43
N CYS A 615 -18.06 3.37 0.50
CA CYS A 615 -19.18 2.43 0.50
C CYS A 615 -20.11 2.74 -0.68
N GLU A 616 -20.73 1.72 -1.28
CA GLU A 616 -21.77 1.90 -2.30
C GLU A 616 -23.12 1.98 -1.60
N VAL A 617 -23.76 3.14 -1.62
CA VAL A 617 -25.08 3.39 -1.02
C VAL A 617 -26.12 3.71 -2.09
N PRO A 618 -27.44 3.45 -1.84
CA PRO A 618 -28.49 3.86 -2.75
C PRO A 618 -28.40 5.36 -3.07
N GLU A 619 -28.59 5.73 -4.36
CA GLU A 619 -28.58 7.12 -4.78
C GLU A 619 -29.70 7.93 -4.10
N GLU A 620 -30.84 7.28 -3.91
CA GLU A 620 -31.93 7.83 -3.10
C GLU A 620 -31.48 7.97 -1.64
N ASN A 621 -31.58 9.16 -1.08
CA ASN A 621 -31.15 9.50 0.28
C ASN A 621 -29.63 9.38 0.54
N ALA A 622 -28.79 9.44 -0.49
CA ALA A 622 -27.34 9.30 -0.36
C ALA A 622 -26.71 10.23 0.69
N GLN A 623 -27.25 11.43 0.85
CA GLN A 623 -26.77 12.39 1.86
C GLN A 623 -26.98 11.86 3.30
N VAL A 624 -28.08 11.20 3.59
CA VAL A 624 -28.35 10.60 4.91
C VAL A 624 -27.35 9.49 5.19
N TYR A 625 -27.12 8.61 4.22
CA TYR A 625 -26.12 7.55 4.35
C TYR A 625 -24.72 8.11 4.60
N TYR A 626 -24.35 9.20 3.95
CA TYR A 626 -23.07 9.87 4.18
C TYR A 626 -22.96 10.42 5.60
N GLU A 627 -23.98 11.11 6.10
CA GLU A 627 -23.99 11.69 7.45
C GLU A 627 -23.88 10.61 8.52
N GLU A 628 -24.58 9.50 8.37
CA GLU A 628 -24.47 8.34 9.26
C GLU A 628 -23.08 7.70 9.19
N MET A 629 -22.53 7.49 7.99
CA MET A 629 -21.19 6.95 7.79
C MET A 629 -20.13 7.84 8.45
N ALA A 630 -20.21 9.15 8.27
CA ALA A 630 -19.30 10.12 8.88
C ALA A 630 -19.42 10.11 10.43
N SER A 631 -20.63 9.94 10.95
CA SER A 631 -20.90 9.80 12.40
C SER A 631 -20.28 8.52 12.96
N ILE A 632 -20.46 7.37 12.29
CA ILE A 632 -19.86 6.09 12.68
C ILE A 632 -18.33 6.21 12.73
N MET A 633 -17.72 6.77 11.68
CA MET A 633 -16.27 6.98 11.63
C MET A 633 -15.78 7.99 12.66
N GLY A 634 -16.55 9.04 12.94
CA GLY A 634 -16.25 10.06 13.95
C GLY A 634 -16.38 9.58 15.39
N THR A 635 -16.90 8.37 15.63
CA THR A 635 -17.07 7.80 16.96
C THR A 635 -15.81 7.07 17.41
N PRO A 636 -15.12 7.55 18.46
CA PRO A 636 -13.90 6.90 18.94
C PRO A 636 -14.21 5.56 19.62
N PRO A 637 -13.33 4.55 19.50
CA PRO A 637 -13.46 3.30 20.24
C PRO A 637 -13.22 3.51 21.74
N GLU A 638 -13.66 2.54 22.55
CA GLU A 638 -13.56 2.58 24.02
C GLU A 638 -12.12 2.87 24.51
N TRP A 639 -11.11 2.25 23.89
CA TRP A 639 -9.70 2.43 24.25
C TRP A 639 -9.14 3.82 23.90
N ALA A 640 -9.88 4.65 23.15
CA ALA A 640 -9.53 6.03 22.79
C ALA A 640 -10.72 6.98 22.96
N SER A 641 -11.57 6.76 23.96
CA SER A 641 -12.86 7.47 24.14
C SER A 641 -12.74 9.00 24.25
N ASP A 642 -11.58 9.53 24.64
CA ASP A 642 -11.31 10.97 24.74
C ASP A 642 -10.56 11.54 23.52
N LEU A 643 -10.28 10.72 22.48
CA LEU A 643 -9.70 11.19 21.23
C LEU A 643 -10.77 11.90 20.39
N PRO A 644 -10.61 13.19 20.08
CA PRO A 644 -11.58 13.89 19.23
C PRO A 644 -11.41 13.46 17.78
N LEU A 645 -12.19 12.47 17.34
CA LEU A 645 -12.27 12.06 15.95
C LEU A 645 -13.26 12.93 15.16
N ARG A 646 -13.01 13.06 13.88
CA ARG A 646 -13.93 13.67 12.92
C ARG A 646 -13.66 13.07 11.55
N ALA A 647 -14.72 12.70 10.86
CA ALA A 647 -14.68 12.33 9.44
C ALA A 647 -15.50 13.34 8.63
N ASP A 648 -14.98 13.72 7.50
CA ASP A 648 -15.63 14.59 6.53
C ASP A 648 -15.61 13.88 5.17
N GLY A 649 -16.54 14.20 4.26
CA GLY A 649 -16.60 13.53 2.96
C GLY A 649 -17.72 14.05 2.06
N TYR A 650 -18.17 13.19 1.16
CA TYR A 650 -19.14 13.55 0.11
C TYR A 650 -19.76 12.30 -0.52
N THR A 651 -20.78 12.52 -1.35
CA THR A 651 -21.37 11.48 -2.22
C THR A 651 -21.08 11.77 -3.68
N THR A 652 -20.87 10.73 -4.49
CA THR A 652 -20.49 10.89 -5.89
C THR A 652 -20.74 9.61 -6.69
N PRO A 653 -21.10 9.68 -7.99
CA PRO A 653 -21.27 8.47 -8.82
C PRO A 653 -19.95 7.79 -9.21
N PHE A 654 -18.84 8.51 -9.17
CA PHE A 654 -17.49 8.01 -9.44
C PHE A 654 -16.48 8.60 -8.47
N TYR A 655 -15.39 7.87 -8.20
CA TYR A 655 -14.44 8.26 -7.17
C TYR A 655 -13.66 9.54 -7.55
N LEU A 656 -13.57 10.46 -6.59
CA LEU A 656 -12.85 11.74 -6.67
C LEU A 656 -11.91 11.89 -5.45
N LYS A 657 -10.88 12.71 -5.57
CA LYS A 657 -10.08 13.22 -4.43
C LYS A 657 -9.36 14.50 -4.81
N ASP A 658 -9.69 15.59 -4.12
CA ASP A 658 -9.08 16.92 -4.29
C ASP A 658 -7.64 16.99 -3.74
#